data_369f35d7f62fe1cff9f8ab6d83faea7b
#
_entry.id   369f35d7f62fe1cff9f8ab6d83faea7b
#
_cell.length_a   1.000
_cell.length_b   1.000
_cell.length_c   1.000
_cell.angle_alpha   90.00
_cell.angle_beta   90.00
_cell.angle_gamma   90.00
#
_symmetry.space_group_name_H-M   'P 1'
#
loop_
_entity.id
_entity.type
_entity.pdbx_description
1 polymer ?
#
loop_
_entity_poly.entity_id
_entity_poly.type
_entity_poly.pdbx_seq_one_letter_code
_entity_poly.pdbx_strand_id
1 'polypeptide(L)'
;MNRNQVGPQRRHATPSRIERVRRQAVPKPRVIIALLLLLGLVSVMLLDGYLRAEVGNDQRVRSDASASKVPDSVLDGGPFLSFQGGTARTRSVPDKTIVLTFDDGPDPEWTQKVLDILDDNDVPGTFFLVGSMISRYPDVVRRMVDDGNEVGVHTFTHVDLSYQSAARVTREIAQTQLALAGAAGITTTLFRAPYSSTNDAIDNYSWPVYKKLGAMGYTSVFIDTDSEDWQQPGVSKIIKWATPKSGKGASVLFHDAGGNRAQTLEALPRYIKEMKAKGYTFTTVSGAQQQAQGQQAQGQQAQGQQAQGQQAQGLEAQAPQGTPATAGDTRQSNPEQAAHRTADTATLWEGRALLGAVAVAEWTVPGLAAVLAVVGVAVLGRFAMMLVLARRHYRQRNRRRFSWGPSVTAPVSVIVPAYNEKECIANTLNSLAASTHPIEIVVVDDGSTDGTAEIAESLGLPNVRVIRQPNAGKPAALNNGVRHARHDIVVMMDGDTVFEPDTVQRLVQPFGDPGVGAVAGNAKVGNRSTVIGAWQHIEYVMGFNLDRRMYDLLRCMPTIPGAIGAFRRDAVLAVGGMSEDTLAEDTDITIALHRAGWRVVYAEHARAWTEAPASLGQLWRQRYRWSYGTMQALWKHRKSVTDRGPSGRFGRVGMPLVVLFQIVTPVFAPLIDVFTVYAMIFVDFKASLLAWLAVLLVQLVCAAYAFRLDRERYRYLLMLPFQQIAYRQLMYLVLIHSCVTAATGGRLRWQKLKRTGEVGSPAPGTGVR
;
A
#
# COMPACT_ATOMS: atom_id res chain seq x y z
N MET A 1 -54.88 -33.47 -54.84
CA MET A 1 -55.22 -33.39 -53.42
C MET A 1 -53.99 -33.71 -52.59
N ASN A 2 -53.28 -32.65 -52.10
CA ASN A 2 -52.56 -32.67 -50.84
C ASN A 2 -52.01 -31.29 -50.59
N ARG A 3 -52.49 -30.64 -49.55
CA ARG A 3 -52.06 -29.30 -49.10
C ARG A 3 -50.87 -29.45 -48.20
N ASN A 4 -49.73 -28.84 -48.58
CA ASN A 4 -48.59 -28.59 -47.69
C ASN A 4 -48.89 -27.37 -46.84
N GLN A 5 -48.98 -27.56 -45.52
CA GLN A 5 -48.98 -26.50 -44.52
C GLN A 5 -47.55 -26.14 -44.20
N VAL A 6 -47.14 -24.89 -44.47
CA VAL A 6 -45.90 -24.28 -44.05
C VAL A 6 -46.17 -23.53 -42.73
N GLY A 7 -45.60 -24.01 -41.64
CA GLY A 7 -45.67 -23.35 -40.32
C GLY A 7 -44.80 -22.09 -40.24
N PRO A 8 -45.13 -21.09 -39.41
CA PRO A 8 -44.42 -19.82 -39.35
C PRO A 8 -43.05 -19.96 -38.68
N GLN A 9 -41.97 -19.64 -39.38
CA GLN A 9 -40.62 -19.46 -38.83
C GLN A 9 -40.60 -18.28 -37.83
N ARG A 10 -40.33 -18.57 -36.55
CA ARG A 10 -40.03 -17.55 -35.53
C ARG A 10 -38.73 -16.84 -35.89
N ARG A 11 -38.82 -15.58 -36.34
CA ARG A 11 -37.67 -14.67 -36.47
C ARG A 11 -37.16 -14.36 -35.06
N HIS A 12 -35.99 -14.83 -34.73
CA HIS A 12 -35.26 -14.33 -33.55
C HIS A 12 -34.88 -12.85 -33.78
N ALA A 13 -35.57 -11.95 -33.09
CA ALA A 13 -35.25 -10.55 -33.08
C ALA A 13 -33.85 -10.37 -32.44
N THR A 14 -32.93 -9.81 -33.20
CA THR A 14 -31.60 -9.39 -32.68
C THR A 14 -31.80 -8.23 -31.71
N PRO A 15 -31.28 -8.31 -30.46
CA PRO A 15 -31.43 -7.24 -29.49
C PRO A 15 -30.83 -5.93 -29.99
N SER A 16 -31.51 -4.81 -29.72
CA SER A 16 -31.10 -3.48 -30.16
C SER A 16 -29.73 -3.08 -29.59
N ARG A 17 -29.03 -2.19 -30.28
CA ARG A 17 -27.69 -1.68 -29.91
C ARG A 17 -27.68 -1.06 -28.49
N ILE A 18 -28.82 -0.52 -28.06
CA ILE A 18 -29.03 0.07 -26.71
C ILE A 18 -29.07 -1.00 -25.61
N GLU A 19 -29.72 -2.15 -25.85
CA GLU A 19 -29.75 -3.26 -24.89
C GLU A 19 -28.40 -3.96 -24.73
N ARG A 20 -27.56 -4.00 -25.77
CA ARG A 20 -26.19 -4.52 -25.67
C ARG A 20 -25.27 -3.61 -24.85
N VAL A 21 -25.44 -2.29 -24.92
CA VAL A 21 -24.65 -1.32 -24.13
C VAL A 21 -25.06 -1.37 -22.65
N ARG A 22 -26.35 -1.56 -22.32
CA ARG A 22 -26.81 -1.65 -20.93
C ARG A 22 -26.33 -2.93 -20.19
N ARG A 23 -26.12 -4.04 -20.91
CA ARG A 23 -25.58 -5.29 -20.27
C ARG A 23 -24.08 -5.25 -19.96
N GLN A 24 -23.33 -4.24 -20.44
CA GLN A 24 -21.88 -4.12 -20.17
C GLN A 24 -21.56 -3.22 -18.98
N ALA A 25 -22.52 -2.55 -18.35
CA ALA A 25 -22.28 -1.51 -17.35
C ALA A 25 -22.42 -1.94 -15.88
N VAL A 26 -22.79 -3.21 -15.59
CA VAL A 26 -22.86 -3.67 -14.20
C VAL A 26 -21.54 -4.36 -13.83
N PRO A 27 -20.74 -3.80 -12.89
CA PRO A 27 -19.53 -4.48 -12.42
C PRO A 27 -19.91 -5.84 -11.84
N LYS A 28 -19.19 -6.89 -12.25
CA LYS A 28 -19.40 -8.22 -11.69
C LYS A 28 -19.17 -8.18 -10.16
N PRO A 29 -19.95 -8.90 -9.34
CA PRO A 29 -19.88 -8.84 -7.86
C PRO A 29 -18.43 -8.98 -7.33
N ARG A 30 -17.60 -9.78 -7.98
CA ARG A 30 -16.18 -9.96 -7.62
C ARG A 30 -15.32 -8.69 -7.76
N VAL A 31 -15.63 -7.81 -8.73
CA VAL A 31 -14.95 -6.52 -8.89
C VAL A 31 -15.35 -5.57 -7.77
N ILE A 32 -16.63 -5.58 -7.40
CA ILE A 32 -17.13 -4.78 -6.27
C ILE A 32 -16.45 -5.25 -4.98
N ILE A 33 -16.34 -6.55 -4.73
CA ILE A 33 -15.65 -7.10 -3.56
C ILE A 33 -14.19 -6.67 -3.54
N ALA A 34 -13.46 -6.74 -4.67
CA ALA A 34 -12.06 -6.32 -4.74
C ALA A 34 -11.89 -4.81 -4.46
N LEU A 35 -12.81 -3.97 -4.96
CA LEU A 35 -12.82 -2.53 -4.68
C LEU A 35 -13.13 -2.24 -3.21
N LEU A 36 -14.06 -2.98 -2.59
CA LEU A 36 -14.38 -2.84 -1.17
C LEU A 36 -13.21 -3.27 -0.29
N LEU A 37 -12.50 -4.35 -0.63
CA LEU A 37 -11.29 -4.78 0.07
C LEU A 37 -10.16 -3.74 -0.04
N LEU A 38 -9.97 -3.17 -1.22
CA LEU A 38 -8.99 -2.09 -1.41
C LEU A 38 -9.37 -0.83 -0.62
N LEU A 39 -10.64 -0.44 -0.65
CA LEU A 39 -11.15 0.68 0.13
C LEU A 39 -10.96 0.43 1.63
N GLY A 40 -11.28 -0.78 2.11
CA GLY A 40 -11.05 -1.19 3.49
C GLY A 40 -9.58 -1.08 3.90
N LEU A 41 -8.67 -1.59 3.06
CA LEU A 41 -7.22 -1.48 3.30
C LEU A 41 -6.76 -0.02 3.36
N VAL A 42 -7.19 0.82 2.42
CA VAL A 42 -6.85 2.25 2.43
C VAL A 42 -7.41 2.94 3.68
N SER A 43 -8.64 2.60 4.09
CA SER A 43 -9.24 3.14 5.32
C SER A 43 -8.44 2.75 6.57
N VAL A 44 -7.98 1.51 6.65
CA VAL A 44 -7.11 1.02 7.74
C VAL A 44 -5.78 1.78 7.77
N MET A 45 -5.16 1.97 6.60
CA MET A 45 -3.91 2.74 6.51
C MET A 45 -4.10 4.22 6.88
N LEU A 46 -5.22 4.83 6.49
CA LEU A 46 -5.54 6.21 6.87
C LEU A 46 -5.80 6.34 8.37
N LEU A 47 -6.45 5.35 8.98
CA LEU A 47 -6.67 5.30 10.42
C LEU A 47 -5.32 5.20 11.16
N ASP A 48 -4.45 4.25 10.78
CA ASP A 48 -3.12 4.11 11.37
C ASP A 48 -2.28 5.39 11.16
N GLY A 49 -2.35 6.00 9.98
CA GLY A 49 -1.70 7.27 9.69
C GLY A 49 -2.23 8.42 10.55
N TYR A 50 -3.53 8.50 10.75
CA TYR A 50 -4.14 9.47 11.65
C TYR A 50 -3.61 9.31 13.08
N LEU A 51 -3.56 8.08 13.58
CA LEU A 51 -3.05 7.78 14.92
C LEU A 51 -1.57 8.14 15.08
N ARG A 52 -0.74 7.94 14.03
CA ARG A 52 0.70 8.25 14.04
C ARG A 52 1.00 9.73 13.84
N ALA A 53 0.30 10.39 12.93
CA ALA A 53 0.56 11.78 12.57
C ALA A 53 0.31 12.75 13.72
N GLU A 54 -0.50 12.36 14.69
CA GLU A 54 -0.91 13.24 15.77
C GLU A 54 -0.08 13.08 17.04
N VAL A 55 0.63 11.96 17.19
CA VAL A 55 1.55 11.73 18.33
C VAL A 55 2.89 12.51 18.20
N GLY A 56 3.10 13.29 17.15
CA GLY A 56 4.38 13.98 16.96
C GLY A 56 4.36 15.25 16.12
N ASN A 57 3.21 15.75 15.70
CA ASN A 57 3.17 16.86 14.74
C ASN A 57 2.87 18.20 15.42
N ASP A 58 3.92 18.86 15.85
CA ASP A 58 3.98 20.16 16.48
C ASP A 58 3.90 21.30 15.43
N GLN A 59 2.89 21.27 14.55
CA GLN A 59 2.64 22.40 13.66
C GLN A 59 1.76 23.44 14.37
N ARG A 60 2.43 24.33 15.07
CA ARG A 60 1.87 25.42 15.87
C ARG A 60 1.38 26.56 14.99
N VAL A 61 0.14 26.50 14.55
CA VAL A 61 -0.56 27.65 14.02
C VAL A 61 -1.59 28.09 15.07
N ARG A 62 -1.28 29.14 15.81
CA ARG A 62 -2.28 29.76 16.71
C ARG A 62 -3.41 30.30 15.85
N SER A 63 -4.64 29.83 16.08
CA SER A 63 -5.82 30.44 15.47
C SER A 63 -6.05 31.83 16.11
N ASP A 64 -6.37 32.85 15.30
CA ASP A 64 -6.74 34.21 15.75
C ASP A 64 -8.12 34.22 16.43
N ALA A 65 -8.43 33.24 17.27
CA ALA A 65 -9.63 33.28 18.11
C ALA A 65 -9.47 34.42 19.13
N SER A 66 -10.41 35.31 19.15
CA SER A 66 -10.48 36.45 20.06
C SER A 66 -10.06 36.06 21.48
N ALA A 67 -8.88 36.52 21.88
CA ALA A 67 -8.33 36.28 23.20
C ALA A 67 -9.34 36.79 24.29
N SER A 68 -9.85 35.89 25.12
CA SER A 68 -10.67 36.27 26.28
C SER A 68 -9.81 36.20 27.54
N LYS A 69 -9.79 37.30 28.31
CA LYS A 69 -8.98 37.36 29.53
C LYS A 69 -9.35 36.23 30.50
N VAL A 70 -8.32 35.54 31.01
CA VAL A 70 -8.49 34.57 32.09
C VAL A 70 -8.82 35.30 33.40
N PRO A 71 -9.85 34.91 34.17
CA PRO A 71 -10.12 35.51 35.46
C PRO A 71 -8.99 35.24 36.45
N ASP A 72 -8.60 36.25 37.23
CA ASP A 72 -7.56 36.15 38.25
C ASP A 72 -7.94 35.07 39.30
N SER A 73 -9.24 34.92 39.62
CA SER A 73 -9.76 33.84 40.49
C SER A 73 -9.51 32.41 39.97
N VAL A 74 -9.19 32.26 38.70
CA VAL A 74 -8.80 30.98 38.10
C VAL A 74 -7.29 30.78 38.19
N LEU A 75 -6.51 31.83 37.93
CA LEU A 75 -5.04 31.78 37.98
C LEU A 75 -4.55 31.58 39.41
N ASP A 76 -5.14 32.28 40.38
CA ASP A 76 -4.81 32.20 41.82
C ASP A 76 -5.64 31.11 42.57
N GLY A 77 -6.45 30.35 41.81
CA GLY A 77 -7.39 29.38 42.37
C GLY A 77 -6.78 28.01 42.63
N GLY A 78 -7.58 27.09 43.21
CA GLY A 78 -7.17 25.70 43.43
C GLY A 78 -7.14 24.89 42.12
N PRO A 79 -6.57 23.67 42.18
CA PRO A 79 -6.29 22.88 40.98
C PRO A 79 -7.53 22.27 40.26
N PHE A 80 -8.73 22.38 40.86
CA PHE A 80 -9.93 21.77 40.28
C PHE A 80 -10.84 22.87 39.71
N LEU A 81 -10.81 23.10 38.39
CA LEU A 81 -11.62 24.11 37.69
C LEU A 81 -12.88 23.46 37.13
N SER A 82 -14.04 23.96 37.57
CA SER A 82 -15.35 23.58 37.07
C SER A 82 -16.19 24.81 36.68
N PHE A 83 -17.29 24.60 35.96
CA PHE A 83 -18.20 25.70 35.58
C PHE A 83 -19.61 25.39 36.08
N GLN A 84 -20.22 26.38 36.74
CA GLN A 84 -21.60 26.30 37.18
C GLN A 84 -22.37 27.52 36.61
N GLY A 85 -23.40 27.26 35.79
CA GLY A 85 -24.14 28.32 35.11
C GLY A 85 -23.27 29.25 34.26
N GLY A 86 -22.19 28.72 33.65
CA GLY A 86 -21.23 29.48 32.86
C GLY A 86 -20.14 30.22 33.66
N THR A 87 -20.21 30.21 34.99
CA THR A 87 -19.22 30.85 35.88
C THR A 87 -18.13 29.84 36.27
N ALA A 88 -16.88 30.22 36.10
CA ALA A 88 -15.73 29.43 36.52
C ALA A 88 -15.62 29.39 38.03
N ARG A 89 -15.37 28.22 38.59
CA ARG A 89 -15.13 27.99 40.01
C ARG A 89 -13.93 27.08 40.17
N THR A 90 -13.02 27.45 41.07
CA THR A 90 -11.88 26.66 41.45
C THR A 90 -12.05 26.07 42.85
N ARG A 91 -11.42 24.94 43.14
CA ARG A 91 -11.37 24.31 44.45
C ARG A 91 -9.96 23.82 44.73
N SER A 92 -9.53 24.02 46.00
CA SER A 92 -8.25 23.55 46.51
C SER A 92 -8.38 22.14 47.07
N VAL A 93 -7.27 21.42 47.15
CA VAL A 93 -7.16 20.15 47.86
C VAL A 93 -7.21 20.45 49.37
N PRO A 94 -8.01 19.72 50.19
CA PRO A 94 -8.04 19.90 51.64
C PRO A 94 -6.65 19.74 52.27
N ASP A 95 -6.39 20.51 53.36
CA ASP A 95 -5.13 20.47 54.08
C ASP A 95 -4.78 18.99 54.51
N LYS A 96 -3.50 18.65 54.49
CA LYS A 96 -3.01 17.29 54.79
C LYS A 96 -3.57 16.19 53.88
N THR A 97 -4.06 16.55 52.69
CA THR A 97 -4.55 15.59 51.70
C THR A 97 -3.65 15.62 50.44
N ILE A 98 -3.31 14.49 49.91
CA ILE A 98 -2.58 14.32 48.67
C ILE A 98 -3.48 13.61 47.64
N VAL A 99 -3.56 14.18 46.45
CA VAL A 99 -4.15 13.55 45.26
C VAL A 99 -3.00 13.17 44.34
N LEU A 100 -2.71 11.89 44.21
CA LEU A 100 -1.73 11.39 43.26
C LEU A 100 -2.36 11.38 41.88
N THR A 101 -1.73 12.05 40.90
CA THR A 101 -2.18 12.07 39.53
C THR A 101 -1.08 11.60 38.59
N PHE A 102 -1.47 10.81 37.55
CA PHE A 102 -0.57 10.21 36.60
C PHE A 102 -1.04 10.55 35.17
N ASP A 103 -0.12 11.01 34.32
CA ASP A 103 -0.42 11.42 32.95
C ASP A 103 0.24 10.45 31.93
N ASP A 104 -0.23 10.52 30.66
CA ASP A 104 0.28 9.83 29.48
C ASP A 104 -0.10 8.35 29.33
N GLY A 105 -0.59 7.68 30.37
CA GLY A 105 -0.99 6.27 30.33
C GLY A 105 -2.18 5.95 29.39
N PRO A 106 -2.50 4.65 29.25
CA PRO A 106 -1.84 3.50 29.86
C PRO A 106 -0.59 3.02 29.11
N ASP A 107 0.39 2.50 29.84
CA ASP A 107 1.54 1.77 29.31
C ASP A 107 1.49 0.30 29.77
N PRO A 108 1.81 -0.70 28.90
CA PRO A 108 1.68 -2.11 29.24
C PRO A 108 2.68 -2.59 30.31
N GLU A 109 3.77 -1.86 30.54
CA GLU A 109 4.79 -2.19 31.50
C GLU A 109 4.80 -1.25 32.73
N TRP A 110 4.89 0.07 32.45
CA TRP A 110 5.09 1.06 33.52
C TRP A 110 3.85 1.26 34.36
N THR A 111 2.69 1.42 33.71
CA THR A 111 1.41 1.61 34.40
C THR A 111 1.07 0.43 35.33
N GLN A 112 1.31 -0.80 34.86
CA GLN A 112 1.07 -2.00 35.67
C GLN A 112 1.86 -1.96 36.98
N LYS A 113 3.13 -1.55 36.92
CA LYS A 113 4.01 -1.45 38.10
C LYS A 113 3.61 -0.29 39.01
N VAL A 114 3.07 0.81 38.46
CA VAL A 114 2.50 1.90 39.27
C VAL A 114 1.29 1.40 40.06
N LEU A 115 0.38 0.66 39.39
CA LEU A 115 -0.79 0.07 40.05
C LEU A 115 -0.40 -0.89 41.16
N ASP A 116 0.60 -1.76 40.93
CA ASP A 116 1.14 -2.64 41.97
C ASP A 116 1.63 -1.84 43.18
N ILE A 117 2.36 -0.72 42.97
CA ILE A 117 2.84 0.14 44.07
C ILE A 117 1.70 0.79 44.83
N LEU A 118 0.65 1.25 44.14
CA LEU A 118 -0.51 1.88 44.77
C LEU A 118 -1.29 0.87 45.62
N ASP A 119 -1.51 -0.34 45.09
CA ASP A 119 -2.17 -1.44 45.81
C ASP A 119 -1.37 -1.87 47.05
N ASP A 120 -0.06 -2.13 46.88
CA ASP A 120 0.85 -2.49 48.00
C ASP A 120 0.87 -1.47 49.15
N ASN A 121 0.55 -0.22 48.84
CA ASN A 121 0.53 0.88 49.83
C ASN A 121 -0.89 1.30 50.24
N ASP A 122 -1.95 0.66 49.76
CA ASP A 122 -3.35 1.03 50.02
C ASP A 122 -3.60 2.54 49.76
N VAL A 123 -3.30 3.00 48.56
CA VAL A 123 -3.39 4.40 48.12
C VAL A 123 -4.02 4.47 46.72
N PRO A 124 -5.13 5.19 46.53
CA PRO A 124 -5.71 5.37 45.24
C PRO A 124 -4.97 6.44 44.40
N GLY A 125 -5.02 6.30 43.06
CA GLY A 125 -4.54 7.28 42.10
C GLY A 125 -5.64 7.80 41.17
N THR A 126 -5.34 8.90 40.49
CA THR A 126 -6.15 9.41 39.35
C THR A 126 -5.30 9.49 38.11
N PHE A 127 -5.68 8.76 37.07
CA PHE A 127 -4.92 8.63 35.82
C PHE A 127 -5.56 9.41 34.68
N PHE A 128 -4.81 10.31 34.04
CA PHE A 128 -5.26 11.03 32.85
C PHE A 128 -4.73 10.33 31.60
N LEU A 129 -5.66 9.70 30.90
CA LEU A 129 -5.32 8.70 29.88
C LEU A 129 -5.41 9.24 28.47
N VAL A 130 -4.43 8.88 27.64
CA VAL A 130 -4.39 9.17 26.21
C VAL A 130 -5.26 8.15 25.46
N GLY A 131 -6.27 8.61 24.72
CA GLY A 131 -7.28 7.75 24.11
C GLY A 131 -6.72 6.73 23.12
N SER A 132 -5.67 7.06 22.38
CA SER A 132 -4.98 6.12 21.50
C SER A 132 -4.29 5.01 22.27
N MET A 133 -3.76 5.30 23.48
CA MET A 133 -3.13 4.30 24.37
C MET A 133 -4.19 3.43 25.06
N ILE A 134 -5.34 4.01 25.46
CA ILE A 134 -6.51 3.23 25.94
C ILE A 134 -6.90 2.18 24.88
N SER A 135 -6.95 2.59 23.61
CA SER A 135 -7.33 1.69 22.51
C SER A 135 -6.34 0.54 22.30
N ARG A 136 -5.08 0.75 22.65
CA ARG A 136 -4.01 -0.26 22.55
C ARG A 136 -3.98 -1.20 23.74
N TYR A 137 -4.24 -0.67 24.94
CA TYR A 137 -4.07 -1.41 26.19
C TYR A 137 -5.33 -1.35 27.05
N PRO A 138 -6.50 -1.80 26.51
CA PRO A 138 -7.79 -1.69 27.20
C PRO A 138 -7.82 -2.52 28.51
N ASP A 139 -7.04 -3.58 28.60
CA ASP A 139 -6.99 -4.43 29.80
C ASP A 139 -6.35 -3.70 30.99
N VAL A 140 -5.36 -2.83 30.73
CA VAL A 140 -4.72 -2.01 31.77
C VAL A 140 -5.74 -1.00 32.33
N VAL A 141 -6.57 -0.39 31.45
CA VAL A 141 -7.61 0.55 31.89
C VAL A 141 -8.68 -0.17 32.73
N ARG A 142 -9.07 -1.38 32.37
CA ARG A 142 -10.00 -2.18 33.20
C ARG A 142 -9.43 -2.41 34.59
N ARG A 143 -8.18 -2.85 34.68
CA ARG A 143 -7.49 -3.03 35.96
C ARG A 143 -7.48 -1.75 36.78
N MET A 144 -7.14 -0.57 36.21
CA MET A 144 -7.18 0.71 36.90
C MET A 144 -8.52 0.94 37.62
N VAL A 145 -9.62 0.72 36.86
CA VAL A 145 -10.98 0.96 37.37
C VAL A 145 -11.37 -0.11 38.38
N ASP A 146 -11.06 -1.38 38.15
CA ASP A 146 -11.35 -2.51 39.05
C ASP A 146 -10.59 -2.37 40.39
N ASP A 147 -9.35 -1.84 40.37
CA ASP A 147 -8.54 -1.54 41.55
C ASP A 147 -9.01 -0.25 42.28
N GLY A 148 -10.09 0.40 41.85
CA GLY A 148 -10.68 1.56 42.52
C GLY A 148 -9.99 2.89 42.20
N ASN A 149 -9.13 2.96 41.22
CA ASN A 149 -8.53 4.22 40.76
C ASN A 149 -9.49 5.03 39.90
N GLU A 150 -9.30 6.35 39.87
CA GLU A 150 -10.02 7.21 38.94
C GLU A 150 -9.30 7.37 37.62
N VAL A 151 -10.06 7.55 36.53
CA VAL A 151 -9.52 7.85 35.21
C VAL A 151 -10.13 9.15 34.66
N GLY A 152 -9.31 9.92 33.98
CA GLY A 152 -9.66 11.17 33.32
C GLY A 152 -9.22 11.17 31.85
N VAL A 153 -9.69 12.14 31.09
CA VAL A 153 -9.34 12.35 29.67
C VAL A 153 -8.06 13.18 29.56
N HIS A 154 -7.09 12.69 28.77
CA HIS A 154 -5.85 13.41 28.43
C HIS A 154 -5.70 13.60 26.91
N THR A 155 -6.81 13.91 26.20
CA THR A 155 -6.99 13.94 24.77
C THR A 155 -6.83 12.55 24.11
N PHE A 156 -7.18 12.42 22.81
CA PHE A 156 -7.08 11.15 22.14
C PHE A 156 -5.65 10.90 21.61
N THR A 157 -4.98 11.94 21.13
CA THR A 157 -3.67 11.86 20.48
C THR A 157 -2.57 12.62 21.22
N HIS A 158 -2.79 13.04 22.47
CA HIS A 158 -1.85 13.81 23.27
C HIS A 158 -1.45 15.15 22.65
N VAL A 159 -2.43 15.85 22.04
CA VAL A 159 -2.21 17.12 21.34
C VAL A 159 -2.44 18.32 22.27
N ASP A 160 -1.63 19.38 22.07
CA ASP A 160 -1.88 20.68 22.73
C ASP A 160 -3.15 21.32 22.14
N LEU A 161 -4.20 21.39 22.95
CA LEU A 161 -5.51 21.89 22.54
C LEU A 161 -5.54 23.39 22.28
N SER A 162 -4.57 24.17 22.78
CA SER A 162 -4.48 25.62 22.58
C SER A 162 -4.28 26.01 21.11
N TYR A 163 -3.77 25.07 20.31
CA TYR A 163 -3.50 25.26 18.89
C TYR A 163 -4.54 24.57 17.99
N GLN A 164 -5.62 24.04 18.57
CA GLN A 164 -6.59 23.24 17.82
C GLN A 164 -7.90 23.99 17.58
N SER A 165 -8.56 23.64 16.46
CA SER A 165 -9.91 24.15 16.20
C SER A 165 -10.92 23.60 17.20
N ALA A 166 -12.01 24.34 17.45
CA ALA A 166 -13.07 23.91 18.35
C ALA A 166 -13.70 22.55 17.97
N ALA A 167 -13.75 22.22 16.68
CA ALA A 167 -14.23 20.92 16.20
C ALA A 167 -13.25 19.79 16.55
N ARG A 168 -11.94 20.07 16.47
CA ARG A 168 -10.91 19.10 16.84
C ARG A 168 -10.88 18.85 18.35
N VAL A 169 -10.96 19.91 19.17
CA VAL A 169 -11.11 19.78 20.62
C VAL A 169 -12.25 18.84 20.99
N THR A 170 -13.45 19.04 20.40
CA THR A 170 -14.59 18.15 20.64
C THR A 170 -14.28 16.70 20.26
N ARG A 171 -13.60 16.49 19.15
CA ARG A 171 -13.26 15.17 18.62
C ARG A 171 -12.25 14.43 19.52
N GLU A 172 -11.17 15.10 19.94
CA GLU A 172 -10.15 14.58 20.85
C GLU A 172 -10.78 14.06 22.15
N ILE A 173 -11.72 14.82 22.71
CA ILE A 173 -12.42 14.45 23.94
C ILE A 173 -13.41 13.30 23.67
N ALA A 174 -14.23 13.39 22.63
CA ALA A 174 -15.23 12.37 22.34
C ALA A 174 -14.60 11.00 22.00
N GLN A 175 -13.51 10.99 21.24
CA GLN A 175 -12.80 9.74 20.92
C GLN A 175 -12.17 9.10 22.15
N THR A 176 -11.64 9.88 23.09
CA THR A 176 -11.11 9.33 24.35
C THR A 176 -12.24 8.75 25.21
N GLN A 177 -13.40 9.41 25.28
CA GLN A 177 -14.58 8.86 25.96
C GLN A 177 -15.05 7.54 25.34
N LEU A 178 -15.08 7.46 24.00
CA LEU A 178 -15.41 6.22 23.30
C LEU A 178 -14.39 5.10 23.61
N ALA A 179 -13.09 5.44 23.68
CA ALA A 179 -12.07 4.47 24.05
C ALA A 179 -12.26 3.95 25.48
N LEU A 180 -12.56 4.84 26.46
CA LEU A 180 -12.89 4.47 27.83
C LEU A 180 -14.14 3.60 27.93
N ALA A 181 -15.20 3.99 27.22
CA ALA A 181 -16.43 3.20 27.16
C ALA A 181 -16.18 1.80 26.59
N GLY A 182 -15.41 1.71 25.50
CA GLY A 182 -15.05 0.42 24.91
C GLY A 182 -14.17 -0.46 25.80
N ALA A 183 -13.22 0.14 26.52
CA ALA A 183 -12.25 -0.56 27.38
C ALA A 183 -12.84 -1.01 28.70
N ALA A 184 -13.48 -0.10 29.43
CA ALA A 184 -13.94 -0.34 30.81
C ALA A 184 -15.45 -0.15 31.03
N GLY A 185 -16.21 0.18 29.98
CA GLY A 185 -17.66 0.38 30.09
C GLY A 185 -18.07 1.68 30.82
N ILE A 186 -17.17 2.65 30.94
CA ILE A 186 -17.37 3.90 31.67
C ILE A 186 -17.09 5.13 30.79
N THR A 187 -17.60 6.25 31.24
CA THR A 187 -17.23 7.61 30.82
C THR A 187 -16.76 8.40 32.05
N THR A 188 -16.03 9.50 31.85
CA THR A 188 -15.51 10.34 32.94
C THR A 188 -15.83 11.81 32.71
N THR A 189 -15.91 12.57 33.80
CA THR A 189 -16.05 14.04 33.78
C THR A 189 -14.71 14.73 34.10
N LEU A 190 -13.63 14.00 34.34
CA LEU A 190 -12.32 14.57 34.62
C LEU A 190 -11.53 14.76 33.31
N PHE A 191 -10.83 15.88 33.26
CA PHE A 191 -9.99 16.24 32.11
C PHE A 191 -8.71 16.93 32.58
N ARG A 192 -7.60 16.61 31.92
CA ARG A 192 -6.34 17.36 32.01
C ARG A 192 -5.82 17.62 30.59
N ALA A 193 -5.40 18.87 30.33
CA ALA A 193 -4.80 19.21 29.04
C ALA A 193 -3.33 18.78 29.00
N PRO A 194 -2.87 18.17 27.88
CA PRO A 194 -1.45 17.98 27.67
C PRO A 194 -0.67 19.30 27.69
N TYR A 195 0.54 19.30 28.20
CA TYR A 195 1.47 20.44 28.24
C TYR A 195 1.00 21.68 29.05
N SER A 196 -0.13 21.60 29.77
CA SER A 196 -0.71 22.71 30.53
C SER A 196 -1.21 22.21 31.88
N SER A 197 -0.28 21.77 32.75
CA SER A 197 -0.62 21.09 33.99
C SER A 197 -0.94 22.04 35.16
N THR A 198 -0.51 23.32 35.12
CA THR A 198 -0.68 24.31 36.20
C THR A 198 -1.70 25.38 35.86
N ASN A 199 -2.31 26.05 36.87
CA ASN A 199 -3.28 27.12 36.65
C ASN A 199 -2.67 28.33 35.93
N ASP A 200 -1.42 28.67 36.22
CA ASP A 200 -0.65 29.75 35.59
C ASP A 200 -0.25 29.44 34.12
N ALA A 201 -0.31 28.20 33.69
CA ALA A 201 -0.18 27.84 32.29
C ALA A 201 -1.40 28.18 31.44
N ILE A 202 -2.54 28.56 32.05
CA ILE A 202 -3.73 28.97 31.34
C ILE A 202 -3.51 30.39 30.78
N ASP A 203 -3.46 30.50 29.47
CA ASP A 203 -3.36 31.80 28.80
C ASP A 203 -4.69 32.19 28.10
N ASN A 204 -4.70 33.37 27.50
CA ASN A 204 -5.89 33.88 26.82
C ASN A 204 -6.27 33.04 25.56
N TYR A 205 -5.37 32.22 25.04
CA TYR A 205 -5.63 31.35 23.88
C TYR A 205 -6.19 30.00 24.32
N SER A 206 -5.73 29.45 25.44
CA SER A 206 -6.23 28.20 26.00
C SER A 206 -7.54 28.38 26.79
N TRP A 207 -7.81 29.57 27.31
CA TRP A 207 -9.01 29.84 28.10
C TRP A 207 -10.34 29.50 27.38
N PRO A 208 -10.55 29.81 26.09
CA PRO A 208 -11.76 29.41 25.37
C PRO A 208 -11.93 27.86 25.33
N VAL A 209 -10.86 27.11 25.33
CA VAL A 209 -10.89 25.63 25.39
C VAL A 209 -11.45 25.19 26.74
N TYR A 210 -10.94 25.72 27.86
CA TYR A 210 -11.43 25.38 29.20
C TYR A 210 -12.91 25.78 29.39
N LYS A 211 -13.34 26.92 28.87
CA LYS A 211 -14.77 27.30 28.84
C LYS A 211 -15.63 26.30 28.08
N LYS A 212 -15.15 25.86 26.95
CA LYS A 212 -15.82 24.82 26.12
C LYS A 212 -15.95 23.51 26.87
N LEU A 213 -14.84 23.02 27.47
CA LEU A 213 -14.82 21.81 28.27
C LEU A 213 -15.78 21.91 29.48
N GLY A 214 -15.79 23.04 30.15
CA GLY A 214 -16.75 23.30 31.22
C GLY A 214 -18.21 23.28 30.74
N ALA A 215 -18.50 23.83 29.56
CA ALA A 215 -19.83 23.74 28.94
C ALA A 215 -20.22 22.30 28.57
N MET A 216 -19.26 21.43 28.33
CA MET A 216 -19.45 19.99 28.13
C MET A 216 -19.56 19.20 29.44
N GLY A 217 -19.46 19.86 30.61
CA GLY A 217 -19.57 19.23 31.93
C GLY A 217 -18.27 18.68 32.53
N TYR A 218 -17.13 19.03 31.95
CA TYR A 218 -15.82 18.57 32.47
C TYR A 218 -15.33 19.44 33.63
N THR A 219 -14.67 18.78 34.58
CA THR A 219 -13.78 19.42 35.56
C THR A 219 -12.34 19.31 35.04
N SER A 220 -11.72 20.45 34.77
CA SER A 220 -10.31 20.52 34.44
C SER A 220 -9.45 20.39 35.69
N VAL A 221 -8.51 19.45 35.68
CA VAL A 221 -7.67 19.13 36.84
C VAL A 221 -6.25 19.60 36.57
N PHE A 222 -5.80 20.55 37.41
CA PHE A 222 -4.43 21.07 37.43
C PHE A 222 -3.65 20.47 38.60
N ILE A 223 -2.42 20.89 38.77
CA ILE A 223 -1.51 20.41 39.82
C ILE A 223 -1.03 21.56 40.69
N ASP A 224 -0.76 21.25 41.94
CA ASP A 224 -0.08 22.13 42.90
C ASP A 224 1.42 21.90 42.95
N THR A 225 1.85 20.67 42.64
CA THR A 225 3.26 20.27 42.63
C THR A 225 3.55 19.33 41.46
N ASP A 226 4.65 19.58 40.74
CA ASP A 226 5.19 18.73 39.71
C ASP A 226 6.41 17.97 40.21
N SER A 227 6.42 16.67 40.05
CA SER A 227 7.57 15.82 40.38
C SER A 227 8.72 15.94 39.38
N GLU A 228 8.45 16.48 38.16
CA GLU A 228 9.40 16.56 37.03
C GLU A 228 10.05 15.20 36.70
N ASP A 229 9.37 14.09 37.01
CA ASP A 229 9.87 12.72 36.87
C ASP A 229 10.13 12.36 35.39
N TRP A 230 9.46 13.00 34.46
CA TRP A 230 9.66 12.83 33.02
C TRP A 230 11.06 13.26 32.56
N GLN A 231 11.74 14.17 33.30
CA GLN A 231 13.13 14.57 33.03
C GLN A 231 14.16 13.60 33.60
N GLN A 232 13.76 12.62 34.41
CA GLN A 232 14.64 11.69 35.12
C GLN A 232 15.72 12.37 35.97
N PRO A 233 15.36 13.32 36.86
CA PRO A 233 16.33 14.16 37.57
C PRO A 233 17.02 13.47 38.76
N GLY A 234 16.62 12.25 39.03
CA GLY A 234 17.03 11.45 40.19
C GLY A 234 15.97 11.35 41.27
N VAL A 235 15.84 10.17 41.90
CA VAL A 235 14.79 9.80 42.87
C VAL A 235 14.60 10.84 43.98
N SER A 236 15.69 11.32 44.57
CA SER A 236 15.61 12.31 45.67
C SER A 236 15.03 13.65 45.25
N LYS A 237 15.26 14.08 43.98
CA LYS A 237 14.70 15.30 43.48
C LYS A 237 13.21 15.14 43.15
N ILE A 238 12.82 14.03 42.57
CA ILE A 238 11.42 13.66 42.30
C ILE A 238 10.63 13.76 43.64
N ILE A 239 11.08 13.10 44.69
CA ILE A 239 10.43 13.16 46.01
C ILE A 239 10.37 14.59 46.56
N LYS A 240 11.48 15.32 46.45
CA LYS A 240 11.55 16.71 46.95
C LYS A 240 10.56 17.61 46.23
N TRP A 241 10.49 17.53 44.90
CA TRP A 241 9.63 18.39 44.06
C TRP A 241 8.16 18.01 44.18
N ALA A 242 7.84 16.72 44.32
CA ALA A 242 6.50 16.22 44.61
C ALA A 242 5.97 16.59 46.02
N THR A 243 6.84 17.02 46.98
CA THR A 243 6.45 17.26 48.36
C THR A 243 5.70 18.59 48.50
N PRO A 244 4.44 18.59 49.00
CA PRO A 244 3.67 19.81 49.20
C PRO A 244 4.29 20.76 50.26
N LYS A 245 3.90 22.04 50.18
CA LYS A 245 4.21 22.97 51.27
C LYS A 245 3.63 22.45 52.59
N SER A 246 4.37 22.65 53.73
CA SER A 246 4.02 22.07 55.02
C SER A 246 2.58 22.31 55.42
N GLY A 247 1.86 21.25 55.72
CA GLY A 247 0.45 21.26 56.15
C GLY A 247 -0.58 21.45 55.05
N LYS A 248 -0.21 21.89 53.85
CA LYS A 248 -1.16 22.09 52.74
C LYS A 248 -1.46 20.79 52.01
N GLY A 249 -2.68 20.67 51.47
CA GLY A 249 -3.00 19.62 50.52
C GLY A 249 -2.47 19.94 49.12
N ALA A 250 -2.32 18.91 48.26
CA ALA A 250 -1.84 19.09 46.90
C ALA A 250 -2.32 18.02 45.95
N SER A 251 -2.61 18.45 44.71
CA SER A 251 -2.65 17.61 43.50
C SER A 251 -1.23 17.49 42.97
N VAL A 252 -0.68 16.26 42.93
CA VAL A 252 0.72 15.96 42.62
C VAL A 252 0.81 15.22 41.32
N LEU A 253 1.64 15.71 40.39
CA LEU A 253 1.86 15.09 39.06
C LEU A 253 3.02 14.12 39.10
N PHE A 254 2.74 12.94 38.57
CA PHE A 254 3.68 11.93 38.12
C PHE A 254 3.29 11.49 36.71
N HIS A 255 4.12 10.68 36.04
CA HIS A 255 3.81 10.07 34.77
C HIS A 255 4.00 8.55 34.86
N ASP A 256 3.03 7.81 34.29
CA ASP A 256 3.05 6.35 34.23
C ASP A 256 3.32 5.81 32.82
N ALA A 257 3.55 6.72 31.84
CA ALA A 257 3.87 6.39 30.46
C ALA A 257 4.73 7.48 29.80
N GLY A 258 4.89 7.45 28.47
CA GLY A 258 5.62 8.48 27.71
C GLY A 258 7.14 8.41 27.84
N GLY A 259 7.73 7.25 28.19
CA GLY A 259 9.17 7.04 28.24
C GLY A 259 9.64 6.13 29.36
N ASN A 260 10.92 6.24 29.76
CA ASN A 260 11.47 5.42 30.85
C ASN A 260 11.04 5.98 32.23
N ARG A 261 10.28 5.19 33.00
CA ARG A 261 9.71 5.56 34.32
C ARG A 261 10.38 4.84 35.50
N ALA A 262 11.57 4.29 35.30
CA ALA A 262 12.26 3.57 36.35
C ALA A 262 12.49 4.43 37.61
N GLN A 263 12.83 5.72 37.46
CA GLN A 263 13.00 6.63 38.61
C GLN A 263 11.68 6.96 39.30
N THR A 264 10.59 7.07 38.56
CA THR A 264 9.22 7.25 39.09
C THR A 264 8.85 6.05 39.97
N LEU A 265 9.06 4.82 39.48
CA LEU A 265 8.77 3.59 40.21
C LEU A 265 9.62 3.46 41.50
N GLU A 266 10.87 3.93 41.50
CA GLU A 266 11.70 3.92 42.69
C GLU A 266 11.31 5.04 43.66
N ALA A 267 10.88 6.19 43.17
CA ALA A 267 10.50 7.35 43.98
C ALA A 267 9.14 7.17 44.65
N LEU A 268 8.14 6.63 43.95
CA LEU A 268 6.75 6.61 44.37
C LEU A 268 6.51 5.90 45.74
N PRO A 269 6.99 4.68 46.00
CA PRO A 269 6.77 4.02 47.28
C PRO A 269 7.46 4.75 48.43
N ARG A 270 8.65 5.34 48.20
CA ARG A 270 9.35 6.16 49.20
C ARG A 270 8.61 7.43 49.50
N TYR A 271 8.07 8.12 48.49
CA TYR A 271 7.25 9.30 48.61
C TYR A 271 5.99 9.03 49.43
N ILE A 272 5.23 7.97 49.08
CA ILE A 272 4.02 7.59 49.84
C ILE A 272 4.32 7.35 51.32
N LYS A 273 5.37 6.58 51.60
CA LYS A 273 5.81 6.27 52.97
C LYS A 273 6.19 7.55 53.74
N GLU A 274 6.93 8.47 53.11
CA GLU A 274 7.35 9.74 53.73
C GLU A 274 6.15 10.65 54.01
N MET A 275 5.20 10.74 53.07
CA MET A 275 4.02 11.59 53.27
C MET A 275 3.06 11.01 54.30
N LYS A 276 2.83 9.70 54.36
CA LYS A 276 2.08 9.04 55.46
C LYS A 276 2.72 9.31 56.83
N ALA A 277 4.05 9.25 56.93
CA ALA A 277 4.79 9.57 58.16
C ALA A 277 4.64 11.04 58.57
N LYS A 278 4.44 11.97 57.63
CA LYS A 278 4.15 13.40 57.86
C LYS A 278 2.67 13.67 58.15
N GLY A 279 1.82 12.63 58.29
CA GLY A 279 0.40 12.73 58.57
C GLY A 279 -0.47 13.16 57.41
N TYR A 280 -0.06 12.92 56.16
CA TYR A 280 -0.90 13.10 54.97
C TYR A 280 -1.76 11.86 54.73
N THR A 281 -2.98 12.12 54.26
CA THR A 281 -3.88 11.10 53.71
C THR A 281 -3.90 11.19 52.18
N PHE A 282 -4.22 10.09 51.51
CA PHE A 282 -4.30 10.02 50.06
C PHE A 282 -5.73 9.78 49.63
N THR A 283 -6.11 10.41 48.53
CA THR A 283 -7.46 10.27 47.95
C THR A 283 -7.43 10.55 46.46
N THR A 284 -8.54 10.28 45.76
CA THR A 284 -8.73 10.63 44.33
C THR A 284 -9.15 12.08 44.18
N VAL A 285 -9.21 12.57 42.93
CA VAL A 285 -9.74 13.93 42.61
C VAL A 285 -11.16 14.08 43.14
N SER A 286 -12.07 13.12 42.85
CA SER A 286 -13.45 13.20 43.36
C SER A 286 -13.53 13.11 44.88
N GLY A 287 -12.70 12.27 45.49
CA GLY A 287 -12.63 12.18 46.94
C GLY A 287 -12.22 13.51 47.61
N ALA A 288 -11.21 14.20 47.06
CA ALA A 288 -10.78 15.50 47.55
C ALA A 288 -11.87 16.57 47.35
N GLN A 289 -12.59 16.55 46.22
CA GLN A 289 -13.71 17.47 45.97
C GLN A 289 -14.87 17.28 46.95
N GLN A 290 -15.21 16.02 47.28
CA GLN A 290 -16.24 15.70 48.29
C GLN A 290 -15.84 16.15 49.67
N GLN A 291 -14.59 15.91 50.08
CA GLN A 291 -14.06 16.38 51.36
C GLN A 291 -14.12 17.92 51.48
N ALA A 292 -13.71 18.65 50.44
CA ALA A 292 -13.78 20.12 50.40
C ALA A 292 -15.21 20.64 50.50
N GLN A 293 -16.20 20.00 49.85
CA GLN A 293 -17.61 20.35 49.96
C GLN A 293 -18.17 20.11 51.36
N GLY A 294 -17.82 18.97 51.98
CA GLY A 294 -18.22 18.65 53.34
C GLY A 294 -17.69 19.66 54.38
N GLN A 295 -16.44 20.10 54.23
CA GLN A 295 -15.86 21.14 55.09
C GLN A 295 -16.54 22.49 54.93
N GLN A 296 -16.88 22.89 53.69
CA GLN A 296 -17.64 24.13 53.42
C GLN A 296 -19.05 24.08 54.01
N ALA A 297 -19.75 22.96 53.88
CA ALA A 297 -21.10 22.80 54.46
C ALA A 297 -21.08 22.85 55.99
N GLN A 298 -20.11 22.21 56.66
CA GLN A 298 -19.93 22.28 58.08
C GLN A 298 -19.56 23.70 58.56
N GLY A 299 -18.71 24.43 57.82
CA GLY A 299 -18.36 25.80 58.09
C GLY A 299 -19.57 26.74 57.99
N GLN A 300 -20.44 26.54 57.02
CA GLN A 300 -21.69 27.32 56.84
C GLN A 300 -22.69 27.01 57.96
N GLN A 301 -22.83 25.76 58.39
CA GLN A 301 -23.67 25.36 59.52
C GLN A 301 -23.16 25.97 60.84
N ALA A 302 -21.84 25.94 61.05
CA ALA A 302 -21.24 26.56 62.24
C ALA A 302 -21.43 28.07 62.27
N GLN A 303 -21.29 28.78 61.12
CA GLN A 303 -21.56 30.20 61.02
C GLN A 303 -23.05 30.53 61.16
N GLY A 304 -23.95 29.69 60.62
CA GLY A 304 -25.40 29.81 60.84
C GLY A 304 -25.81 29.61 62.27
N GLN A 305 -25.18 28.65 63.00
CA GLN A 305 -25.43 28.47 64.43
C GLN A 305 -24.86 29.61 65.29
N GLN A 306 -23.70 30.17 64.92
CA GLN A 306 -23.18 31.39 65.58
C GLN A 306 -24.06 32.61 65.33
N ALA A 307 -24.58 32.77 64.11
CA ALA A 307 -25.52 33.86 63.79
C ALA A 307 -26.86 33.68 64.51
N GLN A 308 -27.38 32.45 64.65
CA GLN A 308 -28.58 32.17 65.46
C GLN A 308 -28.34 32.33 66.97
N GLY A 309 -27.13 31.93 67.44
CA GLY A 309 -26.75 32.16 68.86
C GLY A 309 -26.65 33.65 69.25
N GLN A 310 -26.26 34.53 68.32
CA GLN A 310 -26.24 35.96 68.52
C GLN A 310 -27.64 36.58 68.45
N GLN A 311 -28.60 35.99 67.73
CA GLN A 311 -30.00 36.41 67.70
C GLN A 311 -30.82 35.85 68.87
N ALA A 312 -30.42 34.72 69.48
CA ALA A 312 -31.14 34.10 70.58
C ALA A 312 -30.85 34.72 71.97
N GLN A 313 -29.87 35.61 72.06
CA GLN A 313 -29.70 36.45 73.32
C GLN A 313 -30.73 37.61 73.44
N GLY A 314 -31.68 37.69 72.52
CA GLY A 314 -32.68 38.76 72.50
C GLY A 314 -34.15 38.36 72.71
N LEU A 315 -34.50 37.11 72.84
CA LEU A 315 -35.92 36.68 73.03
C LEU A 315 -36.01 35.35 73.80
N GLU A 316 -36.22 35.45 75.13
CA GLU A 316 -36.84 34.37 75.90
C GLU A 316 -38.32 34.34 75.65
N ALA A 317 -38.90 33.27 75.14
CA ALA A 317 -40.18 32.69 75.52
C ALA A 317 -40.66 31.55 74.61
N GLN A 318 -41.01 30.47 75.29
CA GLN A 318 -41.94 29.38 74.96
C GLN A 318 -41.55 28.30 73.93
N ALA A 319 -41.32 27.14 74.51
CA ALA A 319 -41.25 25.82 73.82
C ALA A 319 -42.68 25.31 73.57
N PRO A 320 -42.80 24.40 72.57
CA PRO A 320 -43.36 23.07 72.89
C PRO A 320 -42.48 21.94 72.46
N GLN A 321 -42.61 20.88 73.28
CA GLN A 321 -41.93 19.57 73.11
C GLN A 321 -42.39 18.85 71.85
N GLY A 322 -41.42 18.34 71.09
CA GLY A 322 -41.65 17.44 69.96
C GLY A 322 -40.59 16.36 69.92
N THR A 323 -41.02 15.12 69.87
CA THR A 323 -40.36 13.80 69.94
C THR A 323 -39.09 13.64 69.11
N PRO A 324 -38.14 12.77 69.53
CA PRO A 324 -36.90 12.54 68.81
C PRO A 324 -37.13 11.62 67.57
N ALA A 325 -36.71 12.12 66.41
CA ALA A 325 -36.65 11.32 65.17
C ALA A 325 -35.37 10.47 65.18
N THR A 326 -35.56 9.19 64.99
CA THR A 326 -34.53 8.17 64.75
C THR A 326 -33.59 8.56 63.60
N ALA A 327 -32.30 8.48 63.88
CA ALA A 327 -31.25 8.58 62.86
C ALA A 327 -31.32 7.38 61.91
N GLY A 328 -31.88 7.59 60.74
CA GLY A 328 -31.80 6.67 59.63
C GLY A 328 -30.50 6.88 58.88
N ASP A 329 -29.77 5.83 58.74
CA ASP A 329 -28.54 5.71 57.92
C ASP A 329 -28.89 6.00 56.46
N THR A 330 -28.59 7.17 55.96
CA THR A 330 -28.73 7.56 54.53
C THR A 330 -27.37 7.79 53.95
N ARG A 331 -26.65 6.70 53.70
CA ARG A 331 -25.67 6.66 52.59
C ARG A 331 -26.42 6.61 51.27
N GLN A 332 -27.05 7.67 50.87
CA GLN A 332 -27.36 7.94 49.48
C GLN A 332 -26.20 8.74 48.88
N SER A 333 -25.28 8.02 48.25
CA SER A 333 -24.32 8.58 47.31
C SER A 333 -25.11 9.27 46.18
N ASN A 334 -25.01 10.59 46.10
CA ASN A 334 -25.65 11.38 45.07
C ASN A 334 -25.01 11.01 43.72
N PRO A 335 -25.75 10.40 42.75
CA PRO A 335 -25.14 9.88 41.50
C PRO A 335 -24.54 10.98 40.60
N GLU A 336 -24.78 12.26 40.90
CA GLU A 336 -24.22 13.39 40.15
C GLU A 336 -22.77 13.75 40.49
N GLN A 337 -22.15 13.12 41.49
CA GLN A 337 -20.82 13.47 42.01
C GLN A 337 -19.73 12.42 41.75
N ALA A 338 -20.04 11.31 41.15
CA ALA A 338 -19.01 10.32 40.75
C ALA A 338 -18.30 10.76 39.48
N ALA A 339 -16.96 10.67 39.45
CA ALA A 339 -16.17 10.98 38.25
C ALA A 339 -16.51 10.02 37.11
N HIS A 340 -16.77 8.78 37.44
CA HIS A 340 -17.11 7.73 36.47
C HIS A 340 -18.64 7.57 36.39
N ARG A 341 -19.14 7.44 35.13
CA ARG A 341 -20.51 7.07 34.83
C ARG A 341 -20.50 5.83 33.93
N THR A 342 -21.44 4.92 34.17
CA THR A 342 -21.62 3.80 33.25
C THR A 342 -21.94 4.33 31.85
N ALA A 343 -21.26 3.84 30.84
CA ALA A 343 -21.52 4.20 29.46
C ALA A 343 -22.87 3.64 29.01
N ASP A 344 -23.62 4.41 28.21
CA ASP A 344 -24.82 3.91 27.57
C ASP A 344 -24.46 2.85 26.50
N THR A 345 -25.46 2.06 26.10
CA THR A 345 -25.25 0.93 25.18
C THR A 345 -24.70 1.36 23.83
N ALA A 346 -25.10 2.52 23.28
CA ALA A 346 -24.61 3.01 22.00
C ALA A 346 -23.13 3.39 22.09
N THR A 347 -22.77 4.21 23.07
CA THR A 347 -21.39 4.63 23.35
C THR A 347 -20.46 3.42 23.60
N LEU A 348 -20.96 2.39 24.30
CA LEU A 348 -20.22 1.15 24.54
C LEU A 348 -19.89 0.41 23.22
N TRP A 349 -20.87 0.27 22.33
CA TRP A 349 -20.66 -0.42 21.04
C TRP A 349 -19.77 0.39 20.09
N GLU A 350 -19.95 1.70 20.01
CA GLU A 350 -19.08 2.58 19.24
C GLU A 350 -17.64 2.53 19.76
N GLY A 351 -17.45 2.50 21.07
CA GLY A 351 -16.15 2.33 21.69
C GLY A 351 -15.49 1.01 21.35
N ARG A 352 -16.22 -0.11 21.44
CA ARG A 352 -15.74 -1.43 21.04
C ARG A 352 -15.37 -1.50 19.55
N ALA A 353 -16.15 -0.83 18.69
CA ALA A 353 -15.84 -0.75 17.28
C ALA A 353 -14.55 0.04 17.03
N LEU A 354 -14.33 1.15 17.75
CA LEU A 354 -13.08 1.92 17.69
C LEU A 354 -11.86 1.06 18.10
N LEU A 355 -11.95 0.37 19.23
CA LEU A 355 -10.89 -0.53 19.72
C LEU A 355 -10.57 -1.64 18.68
N GLY A 356 -11.62 -2.26 18.12
CA GLY A 356 -11.47 -3.26 17.07
C GLY A 356 -10.80 -2.72 15.81
N ALA A 357 -11.16 -1.50 15.38
CA ALA A 357 -10.56 -0.85 14.23
C ALA A 357 -9.06 -0.53 14.45
N VAL A 358 -8.70 -0.04 15.63
CA VAL A 358 -7.29 0.22 16.02
C VAL A 358 -6.49 -1.08 16.03
N ALA A 359 -7.01 -2.14 16.65
CA ALA A 359 -6.36 -3.45 16.69
C ALA A 359 -6.13 -4.03 15.28
N VAL A 360 -7.12 -3.92 14.39
CA VAL A 360 -6.98 -4.33 12.97
C VAL A 360 -5.87 -3.51 12.28
N ALA A 361 -5.81 -2.20 12.52
CA ALA A 361 -4.77 -1.34 11.93
C ALA A 361 -3.37 -1.74 12.40
N GLU A 362 -3.18 -1.99 13.69
CA GLU A 362 -1.90 -2.37 14.30
C GLU A 362 -1.34 -3.70 13.80
N TRP A 363 -2.18 -4.66 13.43
CA TRP A 363 -1.74 -5.93 12.83
C TRP A 363 -1.56 -5.84 11.31
N THR A 364 -2.47 -5.13 10.64
CA THR A 364 -2.53 -5.09 9.17
C THR A 364 -1.37 -4.28 8.57
N VAL A 365 -1.05 -3.12 9.14
CA VAL A 365 -0.04 -2.22 8.55
C VAL A 365 1.38 -2.79 8.67
N PRO A 366 1.87 -3.28 9.84
CA PRO A 366 3.16 -3.95 9.92
C PRO A 366 3.22 -5.25 9.12
N GLY A 367 2.14 -6.05 9.11
CA GLY A 367 2.05 -7.27 8.31
C GLY A 367 2.19 -6.97 6.81
N LEU A 368 1.50 -5.94 6.32
CA LEU A 368 1.64 -5.46 4.94
C LEU A 368 3.06 -4.97 4.67
N ALA A 369 3.64 -4.16 5.55
CA ALA A 369 5.01 -3.67 5.43
C ALA A 369 6.01 -4.82 5.28
N ALA A 370 5.89 -5.88 6.10
CA ALA A 370 6.74 -7.05 6.01
C ALA A 370 6.61 -7.77 4.66
N VAL A 371 5.39 -7.99 4.18
CA VAL A 371 5.14 -8.59 2.85
C VAL A 371 5.76 -7.73 1.75
N LEU A 372 5.55 -6.41 1.79
CA LEU A 372 6.09 -5.49 0.78
C LEU A 372 7.63 -5.41 0.84
N ALA A 373 8.23 -5.54 2.02
CA ALA A 373 9.68 -5.63 2.17
C ALA A 373 10.23 -6.89 1.50
N VAL A 374 9.60 -8.04 1.69
CA VAL A 374 9.98 -9.30 1.02
C VAL A 374 9.88 -9.17 -0.50
N VAL A 375 8.78 -8.57 -1.00
CA VAL A 375 8.60 -8.29 -2.44
C VAL A 375 9.70 -7.34 -2.95
N GLY A 376 10.02 -6.30 -2.20
CA GLY A 376 11.10 -5.36 -2.52
C GLY A 376 12.46 -6.04 -2.63
N VAL A 377 12.82 -6.89 -1.67
CA VAL A 377 14.07 -7.69 -1.70
C VAL A 377 14.09 -8.62 -2.92
N ALA A 378 12.98 -9.29 -3.24
CA ALA A 378 12.87 -10.15 -4.41
C ALA A 378 13.09 -9.37 -5.72
N VAL A 379 12.52 -8.17 -5.85
CA VAL A 379 12.69 -7.29 -7.02
C VAL A 379 14.14 -6.81 -7.15
N LEU A 380 14.77 -6.37 -6.06
CA LEU A 380 16.19 -5.98 -6.06
C LEU A 380 17.10 -7.16 -6.41
N GLY A 381 16.80 -8.34 -5.86
CA GLY A 381 17.49 -9.60 -6.20
C GLY A 381 17.38 -9.94 -7.69
N ARG A 382 16.21 -9.73 -8.31
CA ARG A 382 16.02 -9.86 -9.75
C ARG A 382 16.92 -8.91 -10.54
N PHE A 383 16.96 -7.62 -10.19
CA PHE A 383 17.82 -6.66 -10.87
C PHE A 383 19.29 -7.04 -10.78
N ALA A 384 19.75 -7.43 -9.60
CA ALA A 384 21.12 -7.92 -9.40
C ALA A 384 21.42 -9.15 -10.27
N MET A 385 20.50 -10.13 -10.26
CA MET A 385 20.61 -11.35 -11.09
C MET A 385 20.66 -11.00 -12.59
N MET A 386 19.79 -10.11 -13.07
CA MET A 386 19.78 -9.65 -14.46
C MET A 386 21.12 -9.01 -14.85
N LEU A 387 21.66 -8.09 -14.05
CA LEU A 387 22.94 -7.44 -14.33
C LEU A 387 24.10 -8.43 -14.37
N VAL A 388 24.19 -9.31 -13.38
CA VAL A 388 25.28 -10.31 -13.28
C VAL A 388 25.21 -11.30 -14.45
N LEU A 389 24.01 -11.84 -14.72
CA LEU A 389 23.86 -12.84 -15.78
C LEU A 389 23.95 -12.23 -17.18
N ALA A 390 23.42 -11.04 -17.41
CA ALA A 390 23.59 -10.35 -18.70
C ALA A 390 25.06 -9.99 -18.96
N ARG A 391 25.81 -9.54 -17.91
CA ARG A 391 27.25 -9.32 -18.01
C ARG A 391 28.01 -10.62 -18.33
N ARG A 392 27.63 -11.72 -17.68
CA ARG A 392 28.22 -13.04 -17.93
C ARG A 392 27.93 -13.52 -19.36
N HIS A 393 26.68 -13.37 -19.83
CA HIS A 393 26.27 -13.65 -21.21
C HIS A 393 27.10 -12.86 -22.21
N TYR A 394 27.17 -11.53 -22.05
CA TYR A 394 27.95 -10.66 -22.92
C TYR A 394 29.44 -11.10 -22.98
N ARG A 395 30.05 -11.38 -21.81
CA ARG A 395 31.43 -11.83 -21.75
C ARG A 395 31.66 -13.18 -22.45
N GLN A 396 30.72 -14.13 -22.34
CA GLN A 396 30.80 -15.42 -23.00
C GLN A 396 30.70 -15.29 -24.52
N ARG A 397 29.69 -14.48 -24.99
CA ARG A 397 29.45 -14.29 -26.43
C ARG A 397 30.55 -13.50 -27.14
N ASN A 398 31.23 -12.60 -26.44
CA ASN A 398 32.32 -11.80 -27.02
C ASN A 398 33.73 -12.36 -26.77
N ARG A 399 33.85 -13.60 -26.30
CA ARG A 399 35.15 -14.26 -26.23
C ARG A 399 35.65 -14.62 -27.66
N ARG A 400 36.92 -14.38 -27.97
CA ARG A 400 37.54 -14.71 -29.29
C ARG A 400 37.36 -16.16 -29.70
N ARG A 401 37.21 -17.09 -28.75
CA ARG A 401 37.03 -18.54 -28.99
C ARG A 401 35.56 -18.97 -29.01
N PHE A 402 34.60 -18.04 -28.90
CA PHE A 402 33.18 -18.41 -28.94
C PHE A 402 32.78 -18.72 -30.38
N SER A 403 32.24 -19.92 -30.62
CA SER A 403 31.64 -20.33 -31.88
C SER A 403 30.38 -21.14 -31.63
N TRP A 404 29.42 -21.00 -32.49
CA TRP A 404 28.23 -21.82 -32.54
C TRP A 404 28.43 -23.19 -33.24
N GLY A 405 29.64 -23.46 -33.76
CA GLY A 405 29.93 -24.58 -34.62
C GLY A 405 30.21 -24.14 -36.07
N PRO A 406 29.99 -25.00 -37.06
CA PRO A 406 30.14 -24.65 -38.46
C PRO A 406 29.25 -23.48 -38.88
N SER A 407 29.77 -22.61 -39.75
CA SER A 407 29.01 -21.50 -40.30
C SER A 407 27.81 -21.99 -41.11
N VAL A 408 26.62 -21.46 -40.82
CA VAL A 408 25.38 -21.77 -41.55
C VAL A 408 25.29 -20.88 -42.78
N THR A 409 25.45 -21.45 -43.95
CA THR A 409 25.38 -20.77 -45.27
C THR A 409 24.24 -21.27 -46.15
N ALA A 410 23.59 -22.37 -45.74
CA ALA A 410 22.47 -22.97 -46.46
C ALA A 410 21.27 -22.01 -46.54
N PRO A 411 20.53 -21.98 -47.65
CA PRO A 411 19.33 -21.15 -47.75
C PRO A 411 18.29 -21.46 -46.68
N VAL A 412 17.47 -20.46 -46.34
CA VAL A 412 16.38 -20.57 -45.32
C VAL A 412 15.07 -20.05 -45.87
N SER A 413 13.96 -20.54 -45.30
CA SER A 413 12.64 -20.08 -45.67
C SER A 413 12.14 -19.04 -44.69
N VAL A 414 11.83 -17.79 -45.13
CA VAL A 414 11.24 -16.76 -44.32
C VAL A 414 9.73 -16.78 -44.50
N ILE A 415 8.98 -16.98 -43.45
CA ILE A 415 7.52 -17.07 -43.43
C ILE A 415 6.95 -15.74 -42.93
N VAL A 416 6.12 -15.09 -43.75
CA VAL A 416 5.48 -13.82 -43.44
C VAL A 416 3.95 -13.99 -43.49
N PRO A 417 3.30 -14.19 -42.33
CA PRO A 417 1.83 -14.19 -42.29
C PRO A 417 1.31 -12.76 -42.49
N ALA A 418 0.36 -12.59 -43.38
CA ALA A 418 -0.22 -11.29 -43.72
C ALA A 418 -1.75 -11.33 -43.62
N TYR A 419 -2.33 -10.35 -42.94
CA TYR A 419 -3.78 -10.13 -42.91
C TYR A 419 -4.06 -8.63 -42.82
N ASN A 420 -4.53 -8.03 -43.94
CA ASN A 420 -4.79 -6.60 -44.05
C ASN A 420 -3.58 -5.73 -43.69
N GLU A 421 -2.41 -5.99 -44.29
CA GLU A 421 -1.13 -5.31 -44.02
C GLU A 421 -0.67 -4.42 -45.19
N LYS A 422 -1.59 -3.88 -45.99
CA LYS A 422 -1.30 -3.08 -47.22
C LYS A 422 -0.28 -1.95 -46.97
N GLU A 423 -0.28 -1.32 -45.78
CA GLU A 423 0.59 -0.19 -45.46
C GLU A 423 2.04 -0.63 -45.12
N CYS A 424 2.26 -1.90 -44.74
CA CYS A 424 3.54 -2.38 -44.24
C CYS A 424 4.20 -3.43 -45.12
N ILE A 425 3.42 -4.27 -45.85
CA ILE A 425 3.91 -5.47 -46.50
C ILE A 425 5.02 -5.18 -47.51
N ALA A 426 4.93 -4.08 -48.27
CA ALA A 426 5.96 -3.69 -49.24
C ALA A 426 7.32 -3.40 -48.56
N ASN A 427 7.31 -2.66 -47.44
CA ASN A 427 8.51 -2.36 -46.69
C ASN A 427 9.13 -3.64 -46.11
N THR A 428 8.31 -4.54 -45.58
CA THR A 428 8.73 -5.85 -45.05
C THR A 428 9.43 -6.67 -46.11
N LEU A 429 8.79 -6.84 -47.30
CA LEU A 429 9.36 -7.67 -48.37
C LEU A 429 10.63 -7.06 -48.98
N ASN A 430 10.67 -5.74 -49.19
CA ASN A 430 11.87 -5.05 -49.65
C ASN A 430 13.04 -5.18 -48.66
N SER A 431 12.77 -5.17 -47.35
CA SER A 431 13.80 -5.39 -46.36
C SER A 431 14.39 -6.80 -46.39
N LEU A 432 13.55 -7.79 -46.68
CA LEU A 432 13.96 -9.19 -46.84
C LEU A 432 14.72 -9.40 -48.16
N ALA A 433 14.30 -8.74 -49.25
CA ALA A 433 15.00 -8.81 -50.52
C ALA A 433 16.45 -8.28 -50.46
N ALA A 434 16.72 -7.36 -49.50
CA ALA A 434 18.06 -6.85 -49.18
C ALA A 434 18.91 -7.79 -48.33
N SER A 435 18.43 -8.99 -47.96
CA SER A 435 19.14 -9.93 -47.11
C SER A 435 20.48 -10.39 -47.71
N THR A 436 21.53 -10.37 -46.86
CA THR A 436 22.85 -10.89 -47.24
C THR A 436 22.92 -12.40 -47.18
N HIS A 437 21.94 -13.06 -46.56
CA HIS A 437 21.82 -14.52 -46.50
C HIS A 437 20.85 -15.01 -47.59
N PRO A 438 21.11 -16.15 -48.27
CA PRO A 438 20.18 -16.66 -49.24
C PRO A 438 18.87 -17.11 -48.63
N ILE A 439 17.74 -16.56 -49.11
CA ILE A 439 16.41 -16.82 -48.57
C ILE A 439 15.37 -17.08 -49.64
N GLU A 440 14.38 -17.93 -49.37
CA GLU A 440 13.07 -17.87 -50.00
C GLU A 440 12.08 -17.13 -49.08
N ILE A 441 11.13 -16.41 -49.61
CA ILE A 441 10.12 -15.69 -48.86
C ILE A 441 8.75 -16.32 -49.18
N VAL A 442 8.08 -16.81 -48.14
CA VAL A 442 6.75 -17.39 -48.23
C VAL A 442 5.77 -16.45 -47.53
N VAL A 443 5.08 -15.64 -48.32
CA VAL A 443 3.98 -14.80 -47.81
C VAL A 443 2.73 -15.64 -47.73
N VAL A 444 2.10 -15.72 -46.55
CA VAL A 444 0.81 -16.41 -46.39
C VAL A 444 -0.26 -15.37 -46.10
N ASP A 445 -1.05 -15.08 -47.14
CA ASP A 445 -2.19 -14.15 -47.02
C ASP A 445 -3.38 -14.88 -46.40
N ASP A 446 -3.75 -14.48 -45.22
CA ASP A 446 -4.82 -15.08 -44.39
C ASP A 446 -6.18 -14.43 -44.66
N GLY A 447 -6.54 -14.31 -45.98
CA GLY A 447 -7.80 -13.76 -46.40
C GLY A 447 -7.91 -12.24 -46.28
N SER A 448 -6.89 -11.50 -46.66
CA SER A 448 -6.88 -10.05 -46.69
C SER A 448 -7.95 -9.49 -47.65
N THR A 449 -8.51 -8.34 -47.33
CA THR A 449 -9.54 -7.64 -48.10
C THR A 449 -9.10 -6.24 -48.54
N ASP A 450 -7.84 -5.87 -48.28
CA ASP A 450 -7.30 -4.51 -48.48
C ASP A 450 -6.27 -4.42 -49.63
N GLY A 451 -6.06 -5.52 -50.40
CA GLY A 451 -5.08 -5.57 -51.46
C GLY A 451 -3.67 -5.99 -51.04
N THR A 452 -3.49 -6.52 -49.83
CA THR A 452 -2.18 -6.95 -49.28
C THR A 452 -1.50 -7.98 -50.20
N ALA A 453 -2.21 -9.03 -50.67
CA ALA A 453 -1.65 -10.08 -51.54
C ALA A 453 -1.25 -9.53 -52.88
N GLU A 454 -2.07 -8.69 -53.50
CA GLU A 454 -1.83 -8.03 -54.77
C GLU A 454 -0.57 -7.14 -54.70
N ILE A 455 -0.40 -6.39 -53.60
CA ILE A 455 0.81 -5.59 -53.38
C ILE A 455 2.05 -6.51 -53.30
N ALA A 456 1.97 -7.59 -52.53
CA ALA A 456 3.09 -8.53 -52.42
C ALA A 456 3.50 -9.16 -53.76
N GLU A 457 2.52 -9.53 -54.59
CA GLU A 457 2.73 -10.07 -55.93
C GLU A 457 3.30 -9.02 -56.89
N SER A 458 2.78 -7.77 -56.85
CA SER A 458 3.18 -6.68 -57.72
C SER A 458 4.64 -6.23 -57.58
N LEU A 459 5.29 -6.54 -56.46
CA LEU A 459 6.71 -6.23 -56.26
C LEU A 459 7.65 -7.03 -57.18
N GLY A 460 7.18 -8.11 -57.77
CA GLY A 460 7.95 -8.89 -58.74
C GLY A 460 9.25 -9.49 -58.21
N LEU A 461 9.38 -9.68 -56.93
CA LEU A 461 10.60 -10.21 -56.29
C LEU A 461 10.76 -11.73 -56.59
N PRO A 462 11.90 -12.20 -57.18
CA PRO A 462 12.02 -13.55 -57.71
C PRO A 462 12.02 -14.65 -56.64
N ASN A 463 12.33 -14.28 -55.40
CA ASN A 463 12.38 -15.22 -54.25
C ASN A 463 11.12 -15.16 -53.35
N VAL A 464 10.07 -14.40 -53.77
CA VAL A 464 8.80 -14.28 -53.08
C VAL A 464 7.75 -15.20 -53.69
N ARG A 465 7.07 -15.95 -52.83
CA ARG A 465 5.91 -16.78 -53.16
C ARG A 465 4.75 -16.43 -52.24
N VAL A 466 3.62 -16.06 -52.84
CA VAL A 466 2.38 -15.75 -52.11
C VAL A 466 1.48 -16.98 -52.08
N ILE A 467 1.00 -17.34 -50.91
CA ILE A 467 0.01 -18.40 -50.68
C ILE A 467 -1.23 -17.73 -50.08
N ARG A 468 -2.38 -17.91 -50.72
CA ARG A 468 -3.65 -17.37 -50.25
C ARG A 468 -4.45 -18.46 -49.51
N GLN A 469 -5.02 -18.12 -48.37
CA GLN A 469 -5.91 -19.03 -47.63
C GLN A 469 -7.11 -18.25 -47.08
N PRO A 470 -8.26 -18.92 -46.82
CA PRO A 470 -9.34 -18.33 -46.02
C PRO A 470 -8.83 -17.94 -44.64
N ASN A 471 -9.36 -16.85 -44.08
CA ASN A 471 -8.93 -16.38 -42.77
C ASN A 471 -9.12 -17.46 -41.68
N ALA A 472 -8.01 -17.93 -41.13
CA ALA A 472 -7.95 -18.95 -40.08
C ALA A 472 -7.07 -18.50 -38.91
N GLY A 473 -6.55 -17.27 -38.92
CA GLY A 473 -5.71 -16.69 -37.91
C GLY A 473 -4.22 -16.92 -38.09
N LYS A 474 -3.40 -16.11 -37.39
CA LYS A 474 -1.94 -16.08 -37.52
C LYS A 474 -1.28 -17.47 -37.30
N PRO A 475 -1.66 -18.27 -36.27
CA PRO A 475 -1.07 -19.60 -36.11
C PRO A 475 -1.29 -20.52 -37.34
N ALA A 476 -2.50 -20.51 -37.89
CA ALA A 476 -2.82 -21.30 -39.08
C ALA A 476 -2.01 -20.85 -40.28
N ALA A 477 -1.85 -19.54 -40.51
CA ALA A 477 -1.01 -18.98 -41.59
C ALA A 477 0.46 -19.39 -41.41
N LEU A 478 1.01 -19.29 -40.23
CA LEU A 478 2.39 -19.73 -39.91
C LEU A 478 2.56 -21.23 -40.16
N ASN A 479 1.64 -22.07 -39.69
CA ASN A 479 1.67 -23.51 -39.92
C ASN A 479 1.59 -23.88 -41.40
N ASN A 480 0.78 -23.15 -42.14
CA ASN A 480 0.69 -23.31 -43.62
C ASN A 480 2.01 -22.95 -44.30
N GLY A 481 2.63 -21.82 -43.90
CA GLY A 481 3.96 -21.42 -44.36
C GLY A 481 5.04 -22.46 -44.06
N VAL A 482 5.08 -23.04 -42.83
CA VAL A 482 6.03 -24.10 -42.47
C VAL A 482 5.89 -25.34 -43.31
N ARG A 483 4.67 -25.76 -43.66
CA ARG A 483 4.43 -26.89 -44.56
C ARG A 483 4.94 -26.68 -45.98
N HIS A 484 4.85 -25.44 -46.47
CA HIS A 484 5.29 -25.06 -47.80
C HIS A 484 6.76 -24.60 -47.86
N ALA A 485 7.42 -24.43 -46.71
CA ALA A 485 8.83 -24.07 -46.65
C ALA A 485 9.71 -25.21 -47.26
N ARG A 486 10.70 -24.83 -48.08
CA ARG A 486 11.59 -25.78 -48.73
C ARG A 486 12.85 -26.10 -47.96
N HIS A 487 13.20 -25.25 -46.99
CA HIS A 487 14.46 -25.35 -46.25
C HIS A 487 14.29 -25.86 -44.83
N ASP A 488 15.35 -26.41 -44.25
CA ASP A 488 15.37 -27.03 -42.91
C ASP A 488 15.26 -25.97 -41.77
N ILE A 489 15.65 -24.75 -42.07
CA ILE A 489 15.52 -23.63 -41.12
C ILE A 489 14.42 -22.67 -41.63
N VAL A 490 13.47 -22.40 -40.77
CA VAL A 490 12.40 -21.45 -41.03
C VAL A 490 12.55 -20.21 -40.14
N VAL A 491 12.44 -19.04 -40.73
CA VAL A 491 12.40 -17.76 -40.01
C VAL A 491 10.95 -17.28 -40.03
N MET A 492 10.39 -16.96 -38.87
CA MET A 492 9.04 -16.43 -38.74
C MET A 492 9.12 -14.98 -38.28
N MET A 493 8.32 -14.11 -38.92
CA MET A 493 8.27 -12.69 -38.61
C MET A 493 6.85 -12.14 -38.79
N ASP A 494 6.56 -11.00 -38.18
CA ASP A 494 5.28 -10.29 -38.40
C ASP A 494 5.30 -9.51 -39.72
N GLY A 495 4.12 -9.35 -40.36
CA GLY A 495 3.96 -8.65 -41.63
C GLY A 495 4.24 -7.14 -41.62
N ASP A 496 4.46 -6.56 -40.43
CA ASP A 496 4.80 -5.16 -40.18
C ASP A 496 6.27 -4.95 -39.71
N THR A 497 7.08 -5.97 -39.84
CA THR A 497 8.45 -5.98 -39.32
C THR A 497 9.46 -5.79 -40.44
N VAL A 498 10.49 -4.99 -40.18
CA VAL A 498 11.58 -4.68 -41.12
C VAL A 498 12.90 -5.21 -40.57
N PHE A 499 13.64 -5.97 -41.41
CA PHE A 499 14.94 -6.55 -41.03
C PHE A 499 16.10 -5.69 -41.51
N GLU A 500 17.21 -5.67 -40.77
CA GLU A 500 18.49 -5.20 -41.29
C GLU A 500 19.06 -6.22 -42.28
N PRO A 501 19.88 -5.83 -43.26
CA PRO A 501 20.35 -6.74 -44.30
C PRO A 501 21.06 -7.99 -43.79
N ASP A 502 21.77 -7.90 -42.68
CA ASP A 502 22.49 -9.01 -42.06
C ASP A 502 21.70 -9.76 -40.96
N THR A 503 20.45 -9.38 -40.75
CA THR A 503 19.61 -9.96 -39.67
C THR A 503 19.46 -11.48 -39.83
N VAL A 504 19.06 -11.96 -41.00
CA VAL A 504 18.87 -13.39 -41.24
C VAL A 504 20.20 -14.14 -41.08
N GLN A 505 21.28 -13.60 -41.66
CA GLN A 505 22.61 -14.18 -41.51
C GLN A 505 23.03 -14.39 -40.06
N ARG A 506 22.78 -13.38 -39.21
CA ARG A 506 23.08 -13.45 -37.76
C ARG A 506 22.13 -14.35 -36.99
N LEU A 507 20.87 -14.41 -37.39
CA LEU A 507 19.82 -15.17 -36.72
C LEU A 507 20.03 -16.69 -36.90
N VAL A 508 20.57 -17.13 -38.01
CA VAL A 508 20.71 -18.56 -38.32
C VAL A 508 22.02 -19.18 -37.82
N GLN A 509 23.06 -18.39 -37.51
CA GLN A 509 24.36 -18.95 -37.07
C GLN A 509 24.26 -19.86 -35.84
N PRO A 510 23.38 -19.64 -34.85
CA PRO A 510 23.27 -20.56 -33.71
C PRO A 510 22.89 -21.99 -34.07
N PHE A 511 22.33 -22.25 -35.25
CA PHE A 511 21.99 -23.61 -35.72
C PHE A 511 23.22 -24.45 -36.12
N GLY A 512 24.43 -23.87 -36.14
CA GLY A 512 25.66 -24.61 -36.18
C GLY A 512 25.83 -25.55 -34.98
N ASP A 513 25.16 -25.27 -33.86
CA ASP A 513 24.98 -26.20 -32.73
C ASP A 513 23.74 -27.09 -32.98
N PRO A 514 23.91 -28.43 -33.15
CA PRO A 514 22.80 -29.36 -33.40
C PRO A 514 21.73 -29.36 -32.32
N GLY A 515 22.07 -29.01 -31.08
CA GLY A 515 21.15 -28.96 -29.95
C GLY A 515 20.25 -27.74 -29.95
N VAL A 516 20.50 -26.74 -30.81
CA VAL A 516 19.67 -25.54 -30.92
C VAL A 516 18.48 -25.82 -31.82
N GLY A 517 17.27 -25.79 -31.26
CA GLY A 517 16.01 -25.95 -31.99
C GLY A 517 15.39 -24.64 -32.43
N ALA A 518 15.67 -23.54 -31.70
CA ALA A 518 15.12 -22.22 -32.04
C ALA A 518 15.99 -21.06 -31.54
N VAL A 519 15.84 -19.92 -32.21
CA VAL A 519 16.63 -18.70 -31.96
C VAL A 519 15.70 -17.50 -31.87
N ALA A 520 15.76 -16.76 -30.75
CA ALA A 520 15.09 -15.49 -30.58
C ALA A 520 16.00 -14.36 -31.09
N GLY A 521 15.47 -13.46 -31.91
CA GLY A 521 16.18 -12.24 -32.32
C GLY A 521 15.89 -11.05 -31.42
N ASN A 522 16.50 -9.92 -31.77
CA ASN A 522 16.42 -8.65 -31.05
C ASN A 522 15.40 -7.71 -31.71
N ALA A 523 14.15 -7.74 -31.25
CA ALA A 523 13.12 -6.84 -31.70
C ALA A 523 13.30 -5.43 -31.13
N LYS A 524 13.20 -4.41 -31.98
CA LYS A 524 13.34 -2.98 -31.69
C LYS A 524 12.08 -2.21 -32.04
N VAL A 525 11.77 -1.17 -31.31
CA VAL A 525 10.67 -0.26 -31.64
C VAL A 525 11.11 0.70 -32.74
N GLY A 526 10.39 0.75 -33.86
CA GLY A 526 10.68 1.63 -34.99
C GLY A 526 10.10 3.04 -34.81
N ASN A 527 8.84 3.16 -34.42
CA ASN A 527 8.09 4.41 -34.24
C ASN A 527 8.26 5.00 -32.82
N ARG A 528 9.44 5.52 -32.49
CA ARG A 528 9.83 6.00 -31.15
C ARG A 528 9.88 7.52 -31.00
N SER A 529 9.24 8.25 -31.89
CA SER A 529 9.16 9.71 -31.86
C SER A 529 8.20 10.26 -30.81
N THR A 530 7.19 9.46 -30.42
CA THR A 530 6.18 9.84 -29.41
C THR A 530 6.61 9.40 -28.00
N VAL A 531 5.99 10.01 -26.97
CA VAL A 531 6.21 9.62 -25.55
C VAL A 531 5.90 8.14 -25.32
N ILE A 532 4.76 7.66 -25.88
CA ILE A 532 4.36 6.25 -25.76
C ILE A 532 5.36 5.34 -26.49
N GLY A 533 5.85 5.74 -27.65
CA GLY A 533 6.89 5.01 -28.38
C GLY A 533 8.22 4.97 -27.62
N ALA A 534 8.62 6.11 -27.01
CA ALA A 534 9.82 6.18 -26.18
C ALA A 534 9.73 5.28 -24.95
N TRP A 535 8.59 5.25 -24.25
CA TRP A 535 8.38 4.34 -23.11
C TRP A 535 8.44 2.87 -23.52
N GLN A 536 7.83 2.50 -24.65
CA GLN A 536 7.93 1.14 -25.17
C GLN A 536 9.34 0.80 -25.63
N HIS A 537 10.09 1.75 -26.17
CA HIS A 537 11.50 1.55 -26.50
C HIS A 537 12.34 1.20 -25.28
N ILE A 538 12.17 1.93 -24.15
CA ILE A 538 12.83 1.60 -22.89
C ILE A 538 12.44 0.18 -22.41
N GLU A 539 11.15 -0.14 -22.49
CA GLU A 539 10.62 -1.46 -22.11
C GLU A 539 11.25 -2.58 -22.96
N TYR A 540 11.38 -2.41 -24.28
CA TYR A 540 11.98 -3.40 -25.16
C TYR A 540 13.48 -3.60 -24.87
N VAL A 541 14.21 -2.52 -24.65
CA VAL A 541 15.65 -2.60 -24.36
C VAL A 541 15.90 -3.20 -22.97
N MET A 542 15.19 -2.73 -21.95
CA MET A 542 15.37 -3.13 -20.56
C MET A 542 14.65 -4.44 -20.22
N GLY A 543 13.35 -4.51 -20.52
CA GLY A 543 12.48 -5.59 -20.07
C GLY A 543 12.55 -6.84 -20.96
N PHE A 544 12.86 -6.71 -22.25
CA PHE A 544 12.91 -7.86 -23.14
C PHE A 544 14.35 -8.27 -23.47
N ASN A 545 15.18 -7.35 -23.96
CA ASN A 545 16.50 -7.72 -24.46
C ASN A 545 17.50 -8.00 -23.33
N LEU A 546 17.42 -7.29 -22.20
CA LEU A 546 18.26 -7.59 -21.04
C LEU A 546 17.83 -8.92 -20.39
N ASP A 547 16.52 -9.14 -20.22
CA ASP A 547 15.96 -10.39 -19.68
C ASP A 547 16.32 -11.59 -20.57
N ARG A 548 16.26 -11.47 -21.91
CA ARG A 548 16.62 -12.56 -22.81
C ARG A 548 18.06 -13.02 -22.63
N ARG A 549 19.02 -12.12 -22.37
CA ARG A 549 20.40 -12.50 -22.06
C ARG A 549 20.49 -13.35 -20.78
N MET A 550 19.70 -13.00 -19.76
CA MET A 550 19.60 -13.79 -18.53
C MET A 550 19.01 -15.17 -18.82
N TYR A 551 17.86 -15.21 -19.50
CA TYR A 551 17.18 -16.48 -19.82
C TYR A 551 17.96 -17.39 -20.76
N ASP A 552 18.73 -16.82 -21.72
CA ASP A 552 19.63 -17.61 -22.58
C ASP A 552 20.71 -18.30 -21.75
N LEU A 553 21.35 -17.58 -20.82
CA LEU A 553 22.37 -18.16 -19.95
C LEU A 553 21.78 -19.23 -19.02
N LEU A 554 20.57 -19.04 -18.54
CA LEU A 554 19.84 -20.02 -17.73
C LEU A 554 19.25 -21.17 -18.56
N ARG A 555 19.29 -21.10 -19.91
CA ARG A 555 18.71 -22.07 -20.85
C ARG A 555 17.20 -22.31 -20.60
N CYS A 556 16.46 -21.23 -20.38
CA CYS A 556 15.01 -21.28 -20.11
C CYS A 556 14.28 -20.07 -20.70
N MET A 557 14.56 -19.72 -21.96
CA MET A 557 13.93 -18.64 -22.69
C MET A 557 12.39 -18.78 -22.65
N PRO A 558 11.65 -17.79 -22.15
CA PRO A 558 10.20 -17.93 -22.03
C PRO A 558 9.45 -17.74 -23.35
N THR A 559 9.97 -16.88 -24.24
CA THR A 559 9.28 -16.47 -25.47
C THR A 559 10.26 -16.09 -26.56
N ILE A 560 10.09 -16.63 -27.75
CA ILE A 560 10.69 -16.16 -29.00
C ILE A 560 9.71 -15.13 -29.57
N PRO A 561 10.11 -13.85 -29.79
CA PRO A 561 9.15 -12.84 -30.24
C PRO A 561 8.63 -13.18 -31.65
N GLY A 562 7.32 -13.06 -31.86
CA GLY A 562 6.69 -13.28 -33.16
C GLY A 562 7.22 -12.39 -34.28
N ALA A 563 7.78 -11.21 -33.91
CA ALA A 563 8.40 -10.29 -34.86
C ALA A 563 9.75 -10.80 -35.42
N ILE A 564 10.46 -11.69 -34.71
CA ILE A 564 11.76 -12.22 -35.17
C ILE A 564 12.11 -13.53 -34.44
N GLY A 565 11.94 -14.65 -35.09
CA GLY A 565 12.30 -15.98 -34.58
C GLY A 565 12.77 -16.88 -35.68
N ALA A 566 13.76 -17.74 -35.42
CA ALA A 566 14.17 -18.82 -36.33
C ALA A 566 14.02 -20.16 -35.64
N PHE A 567 13.70 -21.20 -36.41
CA PHE A 567 13.36 -22.53 -35.91
C PHE A 567 13.90 -23.63 -36.85
N ARG A 568 14.27 -24.76 -36.27
CA ARG A 568 14.38 -25.99 -37.10
C ARG A 568 12.96 -26.40 -37.51
N ARG A 569 12.75 -26.59 -38.81
CA ARG A 569 11.46 -26.97 -39.38
C ARG A 569 10.95 -28.29 -38.79
N ASP A 570 11.82 -29.29 -38.70
CA ASP A 570 11.47 -30.58 -38.09
C ASP A 570 11.10 -30.47 -36.61
N ALA A 571 11.77 -29.61 -35.85
CA ALA A 571 11.43 -29.37 -34.44
C ALA A 571 10.03 -28.72 -34.28
N VAL A 572 9.68 -27.77 -35.16
CA VAL A 572 8.33 -27.15 -35.17
C VAL A 572 7.29 -28.22 -35.52
N LEU A 573 7.51 -29.01 -36.54
CA LEU A 573 6.59 -30.06 -36.96
C LEU A 573 6.42 -31.15 -35.89
N ALA A 574 7.50 -31.53 -35.22
CA ALA A 574 7.48 -32.56 -34.17
C ALA A 574 6.67 -32.14 -32.92
N VAL A 575 6.60 -30.87 -32.62
CA VAL A 575 5.78 -30.37 -31.49
C VAL A 575 4.35 -30.01 -31.88
N GLY A 576 3.95 -30.21 -33.16
CA GLY A 576 2.62 -29.98 -33.67
C GLY A 576 2.38 -28.57 -34.25
N GLY A 577 3.43 -27.76 -34.42
CA GLY A 577 3.36 -26.42 -34.97
C GLY A 577 2.89 -25.36 -33.97
N MET A 578 2.46 -24.22 -34.51
CA MET A 578 1.88 -23.12 -33.72
C MET A 578 0.46 -23.49 -33.28
N SER A 579 0.20 -23.32 -31.99
CA SER A 579 -1.08 -23.68 -31.39
C SER A 579 -2.09 -22.51 -31.45
N GLU A 580 -3.36 -22.83 -31.67
CA GLU A 580 -4.50 -21.90 -31.61
C GLU A 580 -5.12 -21.81 -30.20
N ASP A 581 -4.65 -22.62 -29.24
CA ASP A 581 -5.23 -22.70 -27.89
C ASP A 581 -4.94 -21.49 -27.02
N THR A 582 -3.92 -20.70 -27.35
CA THR A 582 -3.45 -19.56 -26.56
C THR A 582 -3.39 -18.27 -27.36
N LEU A 583 -3.53 -17.12 -26.69
CA LEU A 583 -3.36 -15.81 -27.34
C LEU A 583 -1.89 -15.37 -27.50
N ALA A 584 -0.94 -16.20 -27.03
CA ALA A 584 0.50 -16.00 -27.16
C ALA A 584 1.10 -17.28 -27.77
N GLU A 585 0.88 -17.48 -29.06
CA GLU A 585 1.35 -18.63 -29.85
C GLU A 585 2.88 -18.77 -29.81
N ASP A 586 3.57 -17.65 -29.72
CA ASP A 586 5.03 -17.54 -29.64
C ASP A 586 5.59 -18.04 -28.29
N THR A 587 4.91 -17.75 -27.20
CA THR A 587 5.25 -18.30 -25.88
C THR A 587 4.94 -19.80 -25.83
N ASP A 588 3.80 -20.22 -26.37
CA ASP A 588 3.37 -21.62 -26.37
C ASP A 588 4.36 -22.52 -27.11
N ILE A 589 4.72 -22.17 -28.37
CA ILE A 589 5.71 -22.93 -29.16
C ILE A 589 7.08 -22.96 -28.49
N THR A 590 7.50 -21.84 -27.86
CA THR A 590 8.78 -21.77 -27.17
C THR A 590 8.85 -22.79 -26.02
N ILE A 591 7.79 -22.87 -25.22
CA ILE A 591 7.70 -23.84 -24.11
C ILE A 591 7.62 -25.27 -24.64
N ALA A 592 6.86 -25.51 -25.73
CA ALA A 592 6.74 -26.81 -26.36
C ALA A 592 8.09 -27.33 -26.84
N LEU A 593 8.92 -26.49 -27.47
CA LEU A 593 10.28 -26.80 -27.90
C LEU A 593 11.22 -27.18 -26.72
N HIS A 594 11.14 -26.41 -25.63
CA HIS A 594 11.88 -26.76 -24.40
C HIS A 594 11.48 -28.13 -23.87
N ARG A 595 10.18 -28.44 -23.85
CA ARG A 595 9.65 -29.73 -23.38
C ARG A 595 10.05 -30.89 -24.32
N ALA A 596 10.24 -30.60 -25.60
CA ALA A 596 10.83 -31.57 -26.58
C ALA A 596 12.34 -31.71 -26.43
N GLY A 597 12.99 -30.99 -25.47
CA GLY A 597 14.43 -31.09 -25.20
C GLY A 597 15.30 -30.13 -26.01
N TRP A 598 14.71 -29.32 -26.89
CA TRP A 598 15.44 -28.36 -27.71
C TRP A 598 15.95 -27.19 -26.89
N ARG A 599 17.13 -26.71 -27.24
CA ARG A 599 17.67 -25.47 -26.70
C ARG A 599 17.16 -24.27 -27.49
N VAL A 600 16.66 -23.25 -26.78
CA VAL A 600 16.29 -21.96 -27.34
C VAL A 600 17.34 -20.94 -26.91
N VAL A 601 17.90 -20.18 -27.87
CA VAL A 601 18.98 -19.22 -27.64
C VAL A 601 18.67 -17.83 -28.13
N TYR A 602 19.44 -16.82 -27.70
CA TYR A 602 19.28 -15.43 -28.08
C TYR A 602 20.39 -14.94 -29.03
N ALA A 603 20.01 -14.47 -30.20
CA ALA A 603 20.89 -13.82 -31.19
C ALA A 603 20.78 -12.29 -31.06
N GLU A 604 21.55 -11.71 -30.12
CA GLU A 604 21.47 -10.29 -29.74
C GLU A 604 21.77 -9.29 -30.88
N HIS A 605 22.52 -9.74 -31.90
CA HIS A 605 22.90 -8.92 -33.03
C HIS A 605 21.96 -9.06 -34.25
N ALA A 606 21.03 -10.02 -34.24
CA ALA A 606 19.99 -10.15 -35.25
C ALA A 606 18.86 -9.17 -34.91
N ARG A 607 18.80 -8.02 -35.59
CA ARG A 607 17.90 -6.93 -35.25
C ARG A 607 16.71 -6.86 -36.22
N ALA A 608 15.54 -6.61 -35.67
CA ALA A 608 14.32 -6.35 -36.40
C ALA A 608 13.61 -5.12 -35.84
N TRP A 609 13.02 -4.32 -36.70
CA TRP A 609 12.28 -3.12 -36.35
C TRP A 609 10.79 -3.36 -36.56
N THR A 610 9.99 -3.23 -35.48
CA THR A 610 8.54 -3.44 -35.52
C THR A 610 7.80 -2.19 -35.08
N GLU A 611 6.56 -2.04 -35.51
CA GLU A 611 5.72 -0.92 -35.12
C GLU A 611 5.03 -1.18 -33.78
N ALA A 612 5.37 -0.36 -32.78
CA ALA A 612 4.74 -0.40 -31.47
C ALA A 612 3.42 0.40 -31.45
N PRO A 613 2.43 0.05 -30.60
CA PRO A 613 1.20 0.80 -30.44
C PRO A 613 1.40 2.31 -30.25
N ALA A 614 0.70 3.10 -31.03
CA ALA A 614 0.80 4.55 -31.01
C ALA A 614 -0.17 5.22 -30.02
N SER A 615 -1.19 4.50 -29.52
CA SER A 615 -2.18 5.03 -28.57
C SER A 615 -2.31 4.14 -27.33
N LEU A 616 -2.74 4.73 -26.21
CA LEU A 616 -2.96 4.01 -24.95
C LEU A 616 -3.96 2.85 -25.09
N GLY A 617 -5.03 3.05 -25.88
CA GLY A 617 -6.02 2.00 -26.12
C GLY A 617 -5.48 0.81 -26.93
N GLN A 618 -4.57 1.05 -27.90
CA GLN A 618 -3.87 -0.02 -28.63
C GLN A 618 -2.86 -0.72 -27.73
N LEU A 619 -2.10 0.05 -26.94
CA LEU A 619 -1.14 -0.47 -25.96
C LEU A 619 -1.81 -1.38 -24.94
N TRP A 620 -2.96 -0.93 -24.38
CA TRP A 620 -3.75 -1.75 -23.46
C TRP A 620 -4.14 -3.10 -24.07
N ARG A 621 -4.71 -3.09 -25.28
CA ARG A 621 -5.14 -4.32 -25.96
C ARG A 621 -3.99 -5.27 -26.24
N GLN A 622 -2.82 -4.74 -26.66
CA GLN A 622 -1.63 -5.55 -26.93
C GLN A 622 -1.08 -6.18 -25.63
N ARG A 623 -0.88 -5.38 -24.58
CA ARG A 623 -0.33 -5.86 -23.31
C ARG A 623 -1.27 -6.81 -22.58
N TYR A 624 -2.57 -6.56 -22.68
CA TYR A 624 -3.57 -7.48 -22.15
C TYR A 624 -3.49 -8.86 -22.85
N ARG A 625 -3.39 -8.88 -24.17
CA ARG A 625 -3.21 -10.12 -24.94
C ARG A 625 -1.94 -10.86 -24.54
N TRP A 626 -0.83 -10.15 -24.38
CA TRP A 626 0.44 -10.77 -23.96
C TRP A 626 0.36 -11.34 -22.56
N SER A 627 -0.11 -10.57 -21.58
CA SER A 627 -0.22 -11.02 -20.20
C SER A 627 -1.17 -12.21 -20.06
N TYR A 628 -2.35 -12.12 -20.65
CA TYR A 628 -3.34 -13.21 -20.58
C TYR A 628 -2.88 -14.45 -21.35
N GLY A 629 -2.33 -14.29 -22.56
CA GLY A 629 -1.81 -15.38 -23.37
C GLY A 629 -0.63 -16.09 -22.71
N THR A 630 0.28 -15.36 -22.06
CA THR A 630 1.35 -15.96 -21.26
C THR A 630 0.80 -16.81 -20.12
N MET A 631 -0.23 -16.33 -19.40
CA MET A 631 -0.88 -17.12 -18.33
C MET A 631 -1.51 -18.40 -18.90
N GLN A 632 -2.16 -18.32 -20.09
CA GLN A 632 -2.72 -19.49 -20.76
C GLN A 632 -1.62 -20.51 -21.12
N ALA A 633 -0.50 -20.06 -21.71
CA ALA A 633 0.61 -20.91 -22.09
C ALA A 633 1.25 -21.58 -20.85
N LEU A 634 1.48 -20.82 -19.77
CA LEU A 634 2.01 -21.39 -18.51
C LEU A 634 1.04 -22.43 -17.92
N TRP A 635 -0.26 -22.17 -17.94
CA TRP A 635 -1.26 -23.12 -17.46
C TRP A 635 -1.35 -24.38 -18.30
N LYS A 636 -1.31 -24.25 -19.64
CA LYS A 636 -1.27 -25.37 -20.58
C LYS A 636 -0.06 -26.26 -20.31
N HIS A 637 1.11 -25.66 -20.11
CA HIS A 637 2.36 -26.35 -19.89
C HIS A 637 2.74 -26.56 -18.40
N ARG A 638 1.82 -26.40 -17.43
CA ARG A 638 2.12 -26.52 -16.00
C ARG A 638 2.80 -27.81 -15.58
N LYS A 639 2.55 -28.91 -16.30
CA LYS A 639 3.20 -30.20 -16.06
C LYS A 639 4.70 -30.20 -16.38
N SER A 640 5.23 -29.18 -17.08
CA SER A 640 6.68 -29.07 -17.36
C SER A 640 7.54 -28.97 -16.10
N VAL A 641 6.96 -28.62 -14.95
CA VAL A 641 7.66 -28.61 -13.65
C VAL A 641 8.13 -30.02 -13.25
N THR A 642 7.37 -31.04 -13.64
CA THR A 642 7.69 -32.45 -13.33
C THR A 642 8.55 -33.14 -14.41
N ASP A 643 8.74 -32.52 -15.57
CA ASP A 643 9.58 -33.07 -16.64
C ASP A 643 11.04 -33.15 -16.16
N ARG A 644 11.75 -34.25 -16.51
CA ARG A 644 13.12 -34.51 -16.06
C ARG A 644 14.15 -34.05 -17.11
N GLY A 645 15.41 -33.88 -16.67
CA GLY A 645 16.51 -33.52 -17.56
C GLY A 645 16.40 -32.14 -18.22
N PRO A 646 16.93 -31.96 -19.43
CA PRO A 646 16.88 -30.71 -20.18
C PRO A 646 15.44 -30.23 -20.46
N SER A 647 14.52 -31.15 -20.77
CA SER A 647 13.10 -30.87 -21.07
C SER A 647 12.38 -30.18 -19.90
N GLY A 648 12.73 -30.54 -18.66
CA GLY A 648 12.12 -29.91 -17.46
C GLY A 648 12.79 -28.63 -16.98
N ARG A 649 13.84 -28.15 -17.64
CA ARG A 649 14.58 -26.98 -17.17
C ARG A 649 13.74 -25.71 -17.20
N PHE A 650 12.97 -25.52 -18.26
CA PHE A 650 12.03 -24.40 -18.31
C PHE A 650 11.00 -24.49 -17.19
N GLY A 651 10.39 -25.64 -16.95
CA GLY A 651 9.39 -25.84 -15.89
C GLY A 651 9.93 -25.57 -14.49
N ARG A 652 11.16 -26.02 -14.17
CA ARG A 652 11.77 -25.88 -12.84
C ARG A 652 12.43 -24.51 -12.58
N VAL A 653 12.88 -23.80 -13.63
CA VAL A 653 13.60 -22.53 -13.49
C VAL A 653 12.87 -21.39 -14.19
N GLY A 654 12.56 -21.55 -15.48
CA GLY A 654 11.94 -20.50 -16.29
C GLY A 654 10.53 -20.14 -15.83
N MET A 655 9.68 -21.15 -15.62
CA MET A 655 8.29 -20.95 -15.22
C MET A 655 8.17 -20.26 -13.84
N PRO A 656 8.86 -20.69 -12.77
CA PRO A 656 8.85 -19.96 -11.50
C PRO A 656 9.33 -18.51 -11.63
N LEU A 657 10.38 -18.24 -12.41
CA LEU A 657 10.88 -16.88 -12.63
C LEU A 657 9.84 -16.01 -13.35
N VAL A 658 9.16 -16.54 -14.37
CA VAL A 658 8.09 -15.83 -15.08
C VAL A 658 6.90 -15.58 -14.15
N VAL A 659 6.44 -16.61 -13.42
CA VAL A 659 5.31 -16.47 -12.49
C VAL A 659 5.64 -15.46 -11.40
N LEU A 660 6.81 -15.58 -10.76
CA LEU A 660 7.21 -14.68 -9.67
C LEU A 660 7.35 -13.22 -10.16
N PHE A 661 8.09 -12.99 -11.24
CA PHE A 661 8.51 -11.64 -11.63
C PHE A 661 7.65 -10.97 -12.71
N GLN A 662 6.82 -11.71 -13.44
CA GLN A 662 5.91 -11.12 -14.44
C GLN A 662 4.44 -11.18 -14.02
N ILE A 663 4.09 -11.95 -12.96
CA ILE A 663 2.71 -12.04 -12.48
C ILE A 663 2.64 -11.63 -11.00
N VAL A 664 3.30 -12.37 -10.10
CA VAL A 664 3.13 -12.20 -8.65
C VAL A 664 3.65 -10.84 -8.17
N THR A 665 4.94 -10.53 -8.38
CA THR A 665 5.50 -9.27 -7.86
C THR A 665 4.83 -8.03 -8.46
N PRO A 666 4.45 -7.94 -9.76
CA PRO A 666 3.76 -6.77 -10.28
C PRO A 666 2.31 -6.62 -9.78
N VAL A 667 1.66 -7.69 -9.32
CA VAL A 667 0.34 -7.60 -8.67
C VAL A 667 0.43 -6.84 -7.33
N PHE A 668 1.54 -7.00 -6.60
CA PHE A 668 1.77 -6.26 -5.34
C PHE A 668 2.32 -4.83 -5.56
N ALA A 669 2.77 -4.51 -6.75
CA ALA A 669 3.42 -3.23 -7.01
C ALA A 669 2.53 -1.99 -6.77
N PRO A 670 1.21 -1.97 -7.08
CA PRO A 670 0.34 -0.87 -6.71
C PRO A 670 0.25 -0.66 -5.19
N LEU A 671 0.28 -1.75 -4.41
CA LEU A 671 0.29 -1.66 -2.94
C LEU A 671 1.59 -1.06 -2.42
N ILE A 672 2.74 -1.38 -3.06
CA ILE A 672 4.03 -0.76 -2.73
C ILE A 672 3.97 0.75 -2.98
N ASP A 673 3.39 1.19 -4.10
CA ASP A 673 3.27 2.61 -4.42
C ASP A 673 2.37 3.34 -3.41
N VAL A 674 1.20 2.78 -3.08
CA VAL A 674 0.29 3.33 -2.05
C VAL A 674 0.98 3.37 -0.68
N PHE A 675 1.66 2.30 -0.29
CA PHE A 675 2.39 2.24 0.97
C PHE A 675 3.56 3.21 1.03
N THR A 676 4.25 3.44 -0.10
CA THR A 676 5.32 4.45 -0.18
C THR A 676 4.78 5.85 0.06
N VAL A 677 3.64 6.20 -0.56
CA VAL A 677 2.96 7.49 -0.33
C VAL A 677 2.50 7.61 1.12
N TYR A 678 1.90 6.57 1.68
CA TYR A 678 1.54 6.49 3.10
C TYR A 678 2.75 6.73 4.01
N ALA A 679 3.86 6.03 3.75
CA ALA A 679 5.08 6.16 4.55
C ALA A 679 5.72 7.55 4.45
N MET A 680 5.65 8.20 3.29
CA MET A 680 6.10 9.59 3.10
C MET A 680 5.25 10.58 3.90
N ILE A 681 3.95 10.33 4.06
CA ILE A 681 3.04 11.27 4.75
C ILE A 681 3.04 11.03 6.27
N PHE A 682 3.03 9.76 6.70
CA PHE A 682 2.69 9.39 8.08
C PHE A 682 3.82 8.71 8.86
N VAL A 683 4.93 8.30 8.23
CA VAL A 683 6.02 7.61 8.91
C VAL A 683 7.29 8.46 8.94
N ASP A 684 7.97 8.58 7.79
CA ASP A 684 9.19 9.39 7.64
C ASP A 684 9.35 9.77 6.18
N PHE A 685 9.16 11.05 5.88
CA PHE A 685 9.29 11.59 4.53
C PHE A 685 10.69 11.39 3.95
N LYS A 686 11.74 11.69 4.74
CA LYS A 686 13.13 11.64 4.25
C LYS A 686 13.57 10.22 3.96
N ALA A 687 13.34 9.30 4.89
CA ALA A 687 13.70 7.89 4.71
C ALA A 687 12.93 7.25 3.55
N SER A 688 11.63 7.51 3.44
CA SER A 688 10.77 6.98 2.38
C SER A 688 11.14 7.52 1.00
N LEU A 689 11.44 8.82 0.90
CA LEU A 689 11.94 9.44 -0.34
C LEU A 689 13.30 8.87 -0.75
N LEU A 690 14.23 8.71 0.19
CA LEU A 690 15.55 8.12 -0.09
C LEU A 690 15.42 6.67 -0.55
N ALA A 691 14.55 5.87 0.06
CA ALA A 691 14.29 4.50 -0.37
C ALA A 691 13.72 4.45 -1.80
N TRP A 692 12.75 5.32 -2.12
CA TRP A 692 12.20 5.43 -3.48
C TRP A 692 13.26 5.84 -4.50
N LEU A 693 14.10 6.84 -4.18
CA LEU A 693 15.20 7.28 -5.03
C LEU A 693 16.25 6.18 -5.22
N ALA A 694 16.54 5.39 -4.19
CA ALA A 694 17.47 4.27 -4.29
C ALA A 694 16.97 3.20 -5.28
N VAL A 695 15.67 2.85 -5.23
CA VAL A 695 15.06 1.93 -6.19
C VAL A 695 15.11 2.49 -7.60
N LEU A 696 14.80 3.77 -7.78
CA LEU A 696 14.89 4.46 -9.08
C LEU A 696 16.33 4.44 -9.62
N LEU A 697 17.33 4.66 -8.77
CA LEU A 697 18.75 4.58 -9.14
C LEU A 697 19.13 3.17 -9.61
N VAL A 698 18.71 2.12 -8.91
CA VAL A 698 18.97 0.74 -9.34
C VAL A 698 18.36 0.47 -10.72
N GLN A 699 17.13 0.94 -10.96
CA GLN A 699 16.49 0.81 -12.27
C GLN A 699 17.24 1.59 -13.35
N LEU A 700 17.68 2.80 -13.05
CA LEU A 700 18.48 3.63 -13.98
C LEU A 700 19.80 2.95 -14.34
N VAL A 701 20.51 2.36 -13.37
CA VAL A 701 21.75 1.61 -13.60
C VAL A 701 21.48 0.40 -14.51
N CYS A 702 20.40 -0.35 -14.24
CA CYS A 702 20.01 -1.49 -15.08
C CYS A 702 19.66 -1.05 -16.51
N ALA A 703 18.89 0.03 -16.64
CA ALA A 703 18.52 0.59 -17.94
C ALA A 703 19.75 1.11 -18.71
N ALA A 704 20.62 1.87 -18.06
CA ALA A 704 21.87 2.36 -18.68
C ALA A 704 22.76 1.19 -19.15
N TYR A 705 22.87 0.13 -18.35
CA TYR A 705 23.60 -1.07 -18.75
C TYR A 705 22.95 -1.78 -19.95
N ALA A 706 21.62 -1.91 -19.97
CA ALA A 706 20.89 -2.47 -21.09
C ALA A 706 21.09 -1.67 -22.39
N PHE A 707 20.99 -0.33 -22.30
CA PHE A 707 21.21 0.60 -23.41
C PHE A 707 22.65 0.49 -23.95
N ARG A 708 23.64 0.37 -23.06
CA ARG A 708 25.03 0.11 -23.46
C ARG A 708 25.19 -1.17 -24.23
N LEU A 709 24.58 -2.29 -23.76
CA LEU A 709 24.67 -3.59 -24.42
C LEU A 709 24.01 -3.59 -25.80
N ASP A 710 22.90 -2.86 -25.95
CA ASP A 710 22.14 -2.77 -27.18
C ASP A 710 22.60 -1.62 -28.11
N ARG A 711 23.60 -0.85 -27.69
CA ARG A 711 24.16 0.34 -28.39
C ARG A 711 23.09 1.39 -28.70
N GLU A 712 22.18 1.62 -27.75
CA GLU A 712 21.11 2.62 -27.86
C GLU A 712 21.50 3.99 -27.27
N ARG A 713 20.82 5.05 -27.72
CA ARG A 713 21.08 6.42 -27.26
C ARG A 713 20.52 6.68 -25.88
N TYR A 714 21.34 7.11 -24.92
CA TYR A 714 20.96 7.34 -23.51
C TYR A 714 19.90 8.43 -23.32
N ARG A 715 19.63 9.31 -24.30
CA ARG A 715 18.63 10.38 -24.20
C ARG A 715 17.23 9.88 -23.79
N TYR A 716 16.86 8.65 -24.17
CA TYR A 716 15.59 8.07 -23.80
C TYR A 716 15.48 7.77 -22.31
N LEU A 717 16.59 7.61 -21.59
CA LEU A 717 16.60 7.35 -20.15
C LEU A 717 16.06 8.54 -19.33
N LEU A 718 16.05 9.76 -19.88
CA LEU A 718 15.41 10.91 -19.26
C LEU A 718 13.89 10.71 -19.07
N MET A 719 13.27 9.83 -19.85
CA MET A 719 11.86 9.48 -19.72
C MET A 719 11.59 8.38 -18.66
N LEU A 720 12.63 7.75 -18.09
CA LEU A 720 12.48 6.64 -17.14
C LEU A 720 11.72 7.04 -15.86
N PRO A 721 11.99 8.18 -15.21
CA PRO A 721 11.21 8.58 -14.02
C PRO A 721 9.72 8.74 -14.34
N PHE A 722 9.37 9.38 -15.45
CA PHE A 722 7.99 9.55 -15.89
C PHE A 722 7.33 8.21 -16.27
N GLN A 723 8.10 7.29 -16.87
CA GLN A 723 7.66 5.93 -17.16
C GLN A 723 7.26 5.19 -15.86
N GLN A 724 8.03 5.36 -14.77
CA GLN A 724 7.73 4.74 -13.49
C GLN A 724 6.42 5.26 -12.86
N ILE A 725 6.08 6.53 -13.09
CA ILE A 725 4.86 7.11 -12.52
C ILE A 725 3.61 6.77 -13.38
N ALA A 726 3.67 6.93 -14.70
CA ALA A 726 2.49 6.83 -15.55
C ALA A 726 2.37 5.47 -16.27
N TYR A 727 3.41 5.05 -17.00
CA TYR A 727 3.38 3.83 -17.82
C TYR A 727 3.29 2.56 -16.96
N ARG A 728 4.00 2.53 -15.85
CA ARG A 728 3.98 1.42 -14.91
C ARG A 728 2.59 1.18 -14.32
N GLN A 729 1.87 2.24 -13.96
CA GLN A 729 0.50 2.11 -13.43
C GLN A 729 -0.45 1.52 -14.48
N LEU A 730 -0.31 1.92 -15.74
CA LEU A 730 -1.09 1.34 -16.83
C LEU A 730 -0.83 -0.17 -16.97
N MET A 731 0.45 -0.60 -16.87
CA MET A 731 0.81 -2.01 -16.93
C MET A 731 0.25 -2.82 -15.76
N TYR A 732 0.20 -2.26 -14.57
CA TYR A 732 -0.42 -2.91 -13.41
C TYR A 732 -1.91 -3.16 -13.62
N LEU A 733 -2.63 -2.14 -14.12
CA LEU A 733 -4.06 -2.28 -14.42
C LEU A 733 -4.32 -3.34 -15.50
N VAL A 734 -3.48 -3.40 -16.52
CA VAL A 734 -3.55 -4.45 -17.55
C VAL A 734 -3.35 -5.83 -16.94
N LEU A 735 -2.34 -6.00 -16.09
CA LEU A 735 -2.04 -7.29 -15.46
C LEU A 735 -3.16 -7.73 -14.51
N ILE A 736 -3.63 -6.83 -13.64
CA ILE A 736 -4.74 -7.10 -12.73
C ILE A 736 -5.98 -7.52 -13.53
N HIS A 737 -6.30 -6.79 -14.60
CA HIS A 737 -7.41 -7.14 -15.49
C HIS A 737 -7.21 -8.53 -16.12
N SER A 738 -5.99 -8.86 -16.54
CA SER A 738 -5.65 -10.17 -17.09
C SER A 738 -5.80 -11.30 -16.05
N CYS A 739 -5.34 -11.09 -14.82
CA CYS A 739 -5.50 -12.02 -13.70
C CYS A 739 -6.99 -12.26 -13.36
N VAL A 740 -7.77 -11.18 -13.28
CA VAL A 740 -9.23 -11.27 -13.05
C VAL A 740 -9.91 -12.06 -14.16
N THR A 741 -9.54 -11.82 -15.42
CA THR A 741 -10.12 -12.55 -16.55
C THR A 741 -9.73 -14.03 -16.54
N ALA A 742 -8.46 -14.33 -16.21
CA ALA A 742 -7.99 -15.72 -16.06
C ALA A 742 -8.77 -16.45 -14.96
N ALA A 743 -8.99 -15.81 -13.81
CA ALA A 743 -9.75 -16.37 -12.68
C ALA A 743 -11.25 -16.51 -12.98
N THR A 744 -11.83 -15.67 -13.86
CA THR A 744 -13.26 -15.69 -14.19
C THR A 744 -13.61 -16.52 -15.43
N GLY A 745 -12.61 -17.10 -16.12
CA GLY A 745 -12.82 -17.91 -17.32
C GLY A 745 -13.33 -17.14 -18.55
N GLY A 746 -13.10 -15.82 -18.61
CA GLY A 746 -13.49 -14.99 -19.76
C GLY A 746 -12.68 -15.37 -21.00
N ARG A 747 -13.36 -15.55 -22.15
CA ARG A 747 -12.69 -15.75 -23.45
C ARG A 747 -12.66 -14.43 -24.20
N LEU A 748 -11.48 -14.01 -24.63
CA LEU A 748 -11.30 -12.87 -25.50
C LEU A 748 -11.12 -13.29 -26.94
N ARG A 749 -11.69 -12.49 -27.84
CA ARG A 749 -11.40 -12.63 -29.29
C ARG A 749 -10.18 -11.80 -29.64
N TRP A 750 -9.36 -12.35 -30.52
CA TRP A 750 -8.22 -11.63 -31.12
C TRP A 750 -8.72 -10.36 -31.84
N GLN A 751 -8.04 -9.23 -31.62
CA GLN A 751 -8.33 -7.96 -32.27
C GLN A 751 -7.06 -7.42 -32.91
N LYS A 752 -7.11 -7.18 -34.21
CA LYS A 752 -6.01 -6.58 -34.96
C LYS A 752 -5.76 -5.13 -34.50
N LEU A 753 -4.48 -4.76 -34.38
CA LEU A 753 -4.05 -3.37 -34.15
C LEU A 753 -3.95 -2.65 -35.50
N LYS A 754 -4.34 -1.37 -35.55
CA LYS A 754 -4.11 -0.52 -36.74
C LYS A 754 -2.61 -0.24 -36.85
N ARG A 755 -2.07 -0.41 -38.05
CA ARG A 755 -0.69 -0.09 -38.42
C ARG A 755 -0.67 1.18 -39.23
N THR A 756 0.41 1.98 -39.14
CA THR A 756 0.57 3.27 -39.81
C THR A 756 1.62 3.23 -40.92
N GLY A 757 2.43 2.16 -40.99
CA GLY A 757 3.51 2.04 -41.97
C GLY A 757 4.70 2.98 -41.71
N GLU A 758 4.79 3.58 -40.52
CA GLU A 758 5.85 4.54 -40.19
C GLU A 758 7.27 3.92 -40.10
N VAL A 759 7.38 2.60 -40.02
CA VAL A 759 8.66 1.89 -40.01
C VAL A 759 9.14 1.72 -41.46
N GLY A 760 9.86 2.70 -41.98
CA GLY A 760 10.55 2.60 -43.26
C GLY A 760 11.79 1.69 -43.18
N SER A 761 12.25 1.19 -44.34
CA SER A 761 13.52 0.47 -44.42
C SER A 761 14.65 1.33 -43.84
N PRO A 762 15.48 0.84 -42.91
CA PRO A 762 16.62 1.59 -42.42
C PRO A 762 17.55 1.93 -43.61
N ALA A 763 17.85 3.22 -43.79
CA ALA A 763 18.80 3.63 -44.82
C ALA A 763 20.12 2.88 -44.67
N PRO A 764 20.73 2.34 -45.74
CA PRO A 764 22.03 1.69 -45.65
C PRO A 764 23.05 2.70 -45.17
N GLY A 765 23.59 2.52 -43.99
CA GLY A 765 24.68 3.34 -43.43
C GLY A 765 24.43 4.13 -42.15
N THR A 766 23.23 4.11 -41.54
CA THR A 766 23.03 4.69 -40.22
C THR A 766 23.45 3.75 -39.09
N GLY A 767 24.59 3.12 -39.25
CA GLY A 767 25.37 2.53 -38.17
C GLY A 767 25.75 3.65 -37.21
N VAL A 768 25.29 3.56 -36.01
CA VAL A 768 25.55 4.44 -34.88
C VAL A 768 27.03 4.81 -34.78
N ARG A 769 27.37 6.11 -34.99
CA ARG A 769 28.55 6.72 -34.40
C ARG A 769 28.25 7.15 -32.96
#